data_0e8b063c66c7728c2deebd8edaa4735e
#
_entry.id   0e8b063c66c7728c2deebd8edaa4735e
#
_cell.length_a   1.000
_cell.length_b   1.000
_cell.length_c   1.000
_cell.angle_alpha   90.00
_cell.angle_beta   90.00
_cell.angle_gamma   90.00
#
_symmetry.space_group_name_H-M   'P 1'
#
loop_
_entity.id
_entity.type
_entity.pdbx_description
1 polymer ?
#
loop_
_entity_poly.entity_id
_entity_poly.type
_entity_poly.pdbx_seq_one_letter_code
_entity_poly.pdbx_strand_id
1 'polypeptide(L)'
;MARRTEIPPGEVITIAMAGNPNVGKSTLFNAVTGLNQHTGNWPGKTVASAEGLCRHGGKAYRLVDLPGTYSLLAHSAEEEVARNFLCFSRPEAVCIVCDATCLERNLNLVLQTLEITPRAAICLNLMDEAKKRKLRIEPARLEALLGVPVMGCTARQKSAPARLFSLLERATEGEENRRSYMPRYPEEIEKALAPVCRVLQKKDCRGLAPRWVALRLLEGDPTLMEELDRHLGPDFRRDAGLFIAMTEAERLLAEGGIPQGELPDRIVATLAGEASRLAEAVVTGEEKSYSTADRRLDKVLTGRRWGIPIMLGLLAVIFWLTISGANLPSALLAKGLFRLQDLLSGALLGLGVPLWLHDALILGVYRVAAWVVSVMLPPMAIFFPLFTLLEDMGYLPRVAYNLDRPLKRCGACGKQALTICMGVGCNAAGVVGCRIIDSPRERLLAILTNSFVPCNGRFPTLVNLILLFFVGTAAGLGQSVLSALLLTGFILLGAAATFGVTGLLSRTMLRGLPSSFTLELPPYRRPQLGQVIVRSVFDRTLFVLARAVKAAAPAGLLLWLMANLTIGGSTILAHCAGFLEPAGRALGMDGVILLAFLLGLPANEIVVPIMLMGYLSQGVLQQPEGLAQMQGVFLANGWTPVTALCVMLFMLMHWPCATTLMTIRKETGSLKWTLLAAALPTLCGTLACLLVNGLYRLVA
;
A
#
# COMPACT_ATOMS: atom_id res chain seq x y z
N MET A 1 4.92 16.16 -41.16
CA MET A 1 5.59 15.02 -41.84
C MET A 1 7.09 15.12 -41.53
N ALA A 2 7.58 14.46 -40.46
CA ALA A 2 8.99 14.40 -40.15
C ALA A 2 9.62 13.29 -40.99
N ARG A 3 10.70 13.62 -41.72
CA ARG A 3 11.46 12.68 -42.56
C ARG A 3 11.92 11.49 -41.74
N ARG A 4 11.48 10.28 -42.10
CA ARG A 4 12.13 9.04 -41.71
C ARG A 4 13.58 9.08 -42.20
N THR A 5 14.52 9.31 -41.31
CA THR A 5 15.93 9.09 -41.61
C THR A 5 16.17 7.58 -41.46
N GLU A 6 16.12 6.87 -42.59
CA GLU A 6 16.62 5.50 -42.69
C GLU A 6 18.10 5.50 -42.28
N ILE A 7 18.44 4.71 -41.27
CA ILE A 7 19.82 4.52 -40.84
C ILE A 7 20.41 3.44 -41.76
N PRO A 8 21.49 3.73 -42.51
CA PRO A 8 22.19 2.66 -43.24
C PRO A 8 22.73 1.65 -42.22
N PRO A 9 22.89 0.35 -42.58
CA PRO A 9 23.39 -0.70 -41.70
C PRO A 9 24.88 -0.47 -41.38
N GLY A 10 25.13 0.40 -40.42
CA GLY A 10 26.37 0.59 -39.70
C GLY A 10 26.10 0.26 -38.23
N GLU A 11 27.06 -0.26 -37.52
CA GLU A 11 26.94 -0.72 -36.14
C GLU A 11 26.17 0.26 -35.26
N VAL A 12 24.95 -0.10 -34.90
CA VAL A 12 24.13 0.63 -33.93
C VAL A 12 24.49 0.13 -32.54
N ILE A 13 25.15 0.96 -31.74
CA ILE A 13 25.56 0.64 -30.38
C ILE A 13 24.36 0.68 -29.46
N THR A 14 23.98 -0.45 -28.87
CA THR A 14 22.86 -0.57 -27.94
C THR A 14 23.30 -0.33 -26.50
N ILE A 15 22.73 0.67 -25.86
CA ILE A 15 23.01 1.05 -24.48
C ILE A 15 21.74 0.83 -23.63
N ALA A 16 21.85 0.05 -22.56
CA ALA A 16 20.81 -0.07 -21.55
C ALA A 16 20.93 1.06 -20.52
N MET A 17 19.84 1.78 -20.25
CA MET A 17 19.78 2.75 -19.16
C MET A 17 19.07 2.13 -17.96
N ALA A 18 19.81 1.81 -16.90
CA ALA A 18 19.33 1.26 -15.64
C ALA A 18 19.37 2.33 -14.53
N GLY A 19 18.65 2.11 -13.45
CA GLY A 19 18.69 2.99 -12.28
C GLY A 19 17.46 2.83 -11.39
N ASN A 20 17.58 3.25 -10.14
CA ASN A 20 16.49 3.21 -9.19
C ASN A 20 15.32 4.10 -9.63
N PRO A 21 14.09 3.87 -9.15
CA PRO A 21 12.99 4.81 -9.37
C PRO A 21 13.32 6.23 -8.88
N ASN A 22 12.88 7.23 -9.64
CA ASN A 22 13.01 8.66 -9.30
C ASN A 22 14.45 9.25 -9.28
N VAL A 23 15.45 8.56 -9.77
CA VAL A 23 16.84 9.07 -9.89
C VAL A 23 17.01 10.07 -11.06
N GLY A 24 15.96 10.35 -11.82
CA GLY A 24 16.00 11.22 -12.99
C GLY A 24 16.46 10.53 -14.28
N LYS A 25 16.40 9.19 -14.34
CA LYS A 25 16.78 8.36 -15.50
C LYS A 25 16.02 8.79 -16.76
N SER A 26 14.68 8.84 -16.73
CA SER A 26 13.85 9.24 -17.86
C SER A 26 14.04 10.72 -18.23
N THR A 27 14.40 11.60 -17.30
CA THR A 27 14.76 12.99 -17.61
C THR A 27 16.05 13.03 -18.44
N LEU A 28 17.05 12.24 -18.09
CA LEU A 28 18.30 12.15 -18.82
C LEU A 28 18.10 11.47 -20.18
N PHE A 29 17.33 10.40 -20.24
CA PHE A 29 16.93 9.71 -21.47
C PHE A 29 16.24 10.67 -22.45
N ASN A 30 15.25 11.44 -21.99
CA ASN A 30 14.54 12.42 -22.80
C ASN A 30 15.44 13.57 -23.28
N ALA A 31 16.39 14.02 -22.45
CA ALA A 31 17.34 15.07 -22.82
C ALA A 31 18.29 14.63 -23.94
N VAL A 32 18.58 13.33 -24.05
CA VAL A 32 19.54 12.77 -25.02
C VAL A 32 18.83 12.33 -26.30
N THR A 33 17.65 11.71 -26.19
CA THR A 33 16.90 11.21 -27.37
C THR A 33 16.04 12.28 -28.03
N GLY A 34 15.83 13.43 -27.37
CA GLY A 34 14.85 14.43 -27.80
C GLY A 34 13.43 13.82 -27.78
N LEU A 35 12.60 14.20 -28.74
CA LEU A 35 11.24 13.62 -28.89
C LEU A 35 11.22 12.36 -29.78
N ASN A 36 12.37 11.82 -30.17
CA ASN A 36 12.48 10.63 -31.02
C ASN A 36 12.43 9.34 -30.15
N GLN A 37 11.28 9.09 -29.53
CA GLN A 37 11.06 7.92 -28.69
C GLN A 37 10.00 7.01 -29.32
N HIS A 38 10.24 5.71 -29.25
CA HIS A 38 9.23 4.69 -29.43
C HIS A 38 8.81 4.18 -28.07
N THR A 39 7.56 4.41 -27.69
CA THR A 39 6.98 3.88 -26.46
C THR A 39 6.10 2.67 -26.80
N GLY A 40 6.23 1.62 -26.04
CA GLY A 40 5.45 0.38 -26.19
C GLY A 40 5.41 -0.37 -24.87
N ASN A 41 4.95 -1.61 -24.90
CA ASN A 41 5.09 -2.51 -23.77
C ASN A 41 6.14 -3.57 -24.09
N TRP A 42 6.84 -4.05 -23.05
CA TRP A 42 7.75 -5.18 -23.18
C TRP A 42 6.99 -6.42 -23.66
N PRO A 43 7.55 -7.20 -24.60
CA PRO A 43 6.89 -8.39 -25.14
C PRO A 43 6.41 -9.33 -24.04
N GLY A 44 5.11 -9.65 -24.02
CA GLY A 44 4.50 -10.56 -23.02
C GLY A 44 4.37 -9.99 -21.60
N LYS A 45 4.65 -8.71 -21.37
CA LYS A 45 4.52 -8.04 -20.05
C LYS A 45 3.73 -6.73 -20.19
N THR A 46 3.05 -6.33 -19.12
CA THR A 46 2.32 -5.04 -19.04
C THR A 46 3.22 -3.87 -18.65
N VAL A 47 4.52 -4.02 -18.81
CA VAL A 47 5.54 -3.03 -18.42
C VAL A 47 5.87 -2.14 -19.62
N ALA A 48 5.86 -0.81 -19.41
CA ALA A 48 6.18 0.14 -20.44
C ALA A 48 7.65 0.07 -20.86
N SER A 49 7.92 0.13 -22.17
CA SER A 49 9.25 0.26 -22.75
C SER A 49 9.40 1.59 -23.46
N ALA A 50 10.58 2.19 -23.37
CA ALA A 50 10.94 3.34 -24.16
C ALA A 50 12.30 3.12 -24.80
N GLU A 51 12.36 3.27 -26.12
CA GLU A 51 13.59 3.19 -26.90
C GLU A 51 13.79 4.49 -27.69
N GLY A 52 15.03 4.96 -27.76
CA GLY A 52 15.37 6.17 -28.50
C GLY A 52 16.62 5.99 -29.33
N LEU A 53 16.58 6.46 -30.57
CA LEU A 53 17.72 6.49 -31.48
C LEU A 53 18.33 7.90 -31.50
N CYS A 54 19.65 8.00 -31.30
CA CYS A 54 20.37 9.25 -31.34
C CYS A 54 21.74 9.09 -32.02
N ARG A 55 22.33 10.19 -32.48
CA ARG A 55 23.66 10.22 -33.14
C ARG A 55 24.59 11.15 -32.38
N HIS A 56 25.78 10.69 -32.12
CA HIS A 56 26.84 11.50 -31.54
C HIS A 56 28.22 11.05 -32.06
N GLY A 57 29.10 11.99 -32.41
CA GLY A 57 30.44 11.67 -32.87
C GLY A 57 30.51 10.75 -34.09
N GLY A 58 29.48 10.78 -34.97
CA GLY A 58 29.40 9.91 -36.14
C GLY A 58 28.87 8.49 -35.86
N LYS A 59 28.72 8.09 -34.60
CA LYS A 59 28.17 6.80 -34.18
C LYS A 59 26.65 6.88 -33.94
N ALA A 60 25.93 5.80 -34.23
CA ALA A 60 24.49 5.67 -33.91
C ALA A 60 24.30 4.90 -32.62
N TYR A 61 23.52 5.45 -31.70
CA TYR A 61 23.21 4.83 -30.41
C TYR A 61 21.73 4.53 -30.32
N ARG A 62 21.40 3.31 -29.88
CA ARG A 62 20.08 2.89 -29.46
C ARG A 62 20.04 2.84 -27.94
N LEU A 63 19.38 3.82 -27.34
CA LEU A 63 19.18 3.85 -25.91
C LEU A 63 17.89 3.11 -25.53
N VAL A 64 17.96 2.20 -24.58
CA VAL A 64 16.83 1.43 -24.06
C VAL A 64 16.61 1.82 -22.61
N ASP A 65 15.47 2.48 -22.31
CA ASP A 65 15.11 2.87 -20.94
C ASP A 65 14.51 1.68 -20.22
N LEU A 66 15.26 1.06 -19.29
CA LEU A 66 14.79 -0.04 -18.49
C LEU A 66 13.85 0.47 -17.38
N PRO A 67 12.87 -0.33 -16.93
CA PRO A 67 12.08 -0.01 -15.76
C PRO A 67 12.96 0.33 -14.56
N GLY A 68 12.50 1.31 -13.74
CA GLY A 68 13.22 1.66 -12.52
C GLY A 68 13.22 0.50 -11.52
N THR A 69 14.38 0.04 -11.11
CA THR A 69 14.52 -1.09 -10.20
C THR A 69 15.53 -0.79 -9.09
N TYR A 70 15.28 -1.32 -7.90
CA TYR A 70 16.22 -1.23 -6.77
C TYR A 70 17.19 -2.42 -6.71
N SER A 71 16.81 -3.52 -7.32
CA SER A 71 17.57 -4.77 -7.31
C SER A 71 17.28 -5.57 -8.59
N LEU A 72 18.23 -6.41 -8.98
CA LEU A 72 18.09 -7.41 -10.04
C LEU A 72 17.72 -8.79 -9.46
N LEU A 73 17.54 -8.89 -8.14
CA LEU A 73 16.90 -10.01 -7.46
C LEU A 73 15.39 -9.83 -7.60
N ALA A 74 14.83 -10.28 -8.72
CA ALA A 74 13.51 -9.84 -9.19
C ALA A 74 12.35 -10.39 -8.35
N HIS A 75 11.55 -9.48 -7.83
CA HIS A 75 10.30 -9.76 -7.11
C HIS A 75 9.09 -9.08 -7.75
N SER A 76 9.32 -8.25 -8.79
CA SER A 76 8.28 -7.59 -9.58
C SER A 76 8.47 -7.83 -11.06
N ALA A 77 7.40 -7.66 -11.86
CA ALA A 77 7.49 -7.78 -13.32
C ALA A 77 8.46 -6.76 -13.94
N GLU A 78 8.60 -5.59 -13.32
CA GLU A 78 9.53 -4.54 -13.75
C GLU A 78 10.98 -4.95 -13.52
N GLU A 79 11.28 -5.51 -12.35
CA GLU A 79 12.62 -6.02 -12.00
C GLU A 79 13.01 -7.23 -12.86
N GLU A 80 12.05 -8.13 -13.14
CA GLU A 80 12.28 -9.25 -14.07
C GLU A 80 12.67 -8.76 -15.47
N VAL A 81 11.96 -7.75 -16.00
CA VAL A 81 12.25 -7.17 -17.31
C VAL A 81 13.65 -6.57 -17.32
N ALA A 82 14.00 -5.76 -16.33
CA ALA A 82 15.31 -5.14 -16.23
C ALA A 82 16.43 -6.19 -16.15
N ARG A 83 16.29 -7.19 -15.27
CA ARG A 83 17.22 -8.30 -15.11
C ARG A 83 17.39 -9.08 -16.41
N ASN A 84 16.28 -9.52 -17.02
CA ASN A 84 16.31 -10.36 -18.22
C ASN A 84 16.94 -9.61 -19.39
N PHE A 85 16.68 -8.30 -19.53
CA PHE A 85 17.32 -7.49 -20.57
C PHE A 85 18.83 -7.41 -20.36
N LEU A 86 19.29 -7.11 -19.15
CA LEU A 86 20.73 -7.00 -18.84
C LEU A 86 21.47 -8.32 -19.03
N CYS A 87 20.85 -9.44 -18.64
CA CYS A 87 21.47 -10.76 -18.73
C CYS A 87 21.45 -11.35 -20.15
N PHE A 88 20.31 -11.25 -20.85
CA PHE A 88 20.08 -12.04 -22.05
C PHE A 88 20.10 -11.24 -23.36
N SER A 89 19.84 -9.91 -23.32
CA SER A 89 19.87 -9.08 -24.54
C SER A 89 21.26 -8.52 -24.89
N ARG A 90 22.23 -8.62 -23.96
CA ARG A 90 23.66 -8.24 -24.15
C ARG A 90 23.83 -6.84 -24.74
N PRO A 91 23.40 -5.79 -24.08
CA PRO A 91 23.72 -4.44 -24.53
C PRO A 91 25.24 -4.23 -24.57
N GLU A 92 25.74 -3.44 -25.52
CA GLU A 92 27.17 -3.12 -25.65
C GLU A 92 27.73 -2.40 -24.43
N ALA A 93 26.88 -1.61 -23.73
CA ALA A 93 27.19 -1.07 -22.41
C ALA A 93 25.91 -0.79 -21.60
N VAL A 94 26.07 -0.68 -20.29
CA VAL A 94 25.01 -0.35 -19.33
C VAL A 94 25.31 0.99 -18.66
N CYS A 95 24.44 1.97 -18.82
CA CYS A 95 24.50 3.24 -18.11
C CYS A 95 23.62 3.17 -16.84
N ILE A 96 24.24 3.18 -15.66
CA ILE A 96 23.52 3.14 -14.40
C ILE A 96 23.39 4.56 -13.85
N VAL A 97 22.15 5.07 -13.81
CA VAL A 97 21.85 6.40 -13.27
C VAL A 97 21.59 6.29 -11.77
N CYS A 98 22.43 6.96 -10.99
CA CYS A 98 22.40 6.97 -9.53
C CYS A 98 22.03 8.34 -8.99
N ASP A 99 21.25 8.38 -7.92
CA ASP A 99 20.97 9.61 -7.16
C ASP A 99 22.15 9.91 -6.24
N ALA A 100 22.82 11.03 -6.49
CA ALA A 100 23.94 11.50 -5.69
C ALA A 100 23.55 11.78 -4.22
N THR A 101 22.29 12.08 -3.94
CA THR A 101 21.83 12.39 -2.57
C THR A 101 21.60 11.15 -1.70
N CYS A 102 21.55 9.95 -2.31
CA CYS A 102 21.40 8.66 -1.61
C CYS A 102 22.22 7.58 -2.33
N LEU A 103 23.51 7.83 -2.45
CA LEU A 103 24.43 6.98 -3.24
C LEU A 103 24.51 5.54 -2.72
N GLU A 104 24.58 5.33 -1.41
CA GLU A 104 24.61 4.01 -0.78
C GLU A 104 23.54 3.07 -1.33
N ARG A 105 22.31 3.57 -1.42
CA ARG A 105 21.16 2.81 -1.92
C ARG A 105 21.28 2.44 -3.41
N ASN A 106 21.84 3.35 -4.20
CA ASN A 106 21.99 3.14 -5.65
C ASN A 106 23.13 2.18 -5.97
N LEU A 107 24.17 2.14 -5.11
CA LEU A 107 25.31 1.24 -5.29
C LEU A 107 24.93 -0.24 -5.22
N ASN A 108 23.84 -0.61 -4.58
CA ASN A 108 23.33 -1.98 -4.58
C ASN A 108 23.03 -2.47 -6.02
N LEU A 109 22.30 -1.67 -6.81
CA LEU A 109 22.04 -1.98 -8.23
C LEU A 109 23.33 -1.97 -9.06
N VAL A 110 24.25 -1.04 -8.75
CA VAL A 110 25.56 -0.98 -9.43
C VAL A 110 26.34 -2.27 -9.22
N LEU A 111 26.45 -2.74 -7.99
CA LEU A 111 27.19 -3.96 -7.65
C LEU A 111 26.59 -5.19 -8.36
N GLN A 112 25.26 -5.32 -8.36
CA GLN A 112 24.58 -6.42 -9.06
C GLN A 112 24.77 -6.34 -10.59
N THR A 113 24.80 -5.14 -11.16
CA THR A 113 25.05 -4.97 -12.60
C THR A 113 26.49 -5.34 -12.95
N LEU A 114 27.47 -4.99 -12.09
CA LEU A 114 28.87 -5.33 -12.30
C LEU A 114 29.15 -6.84 -12.19
N GLU A 115 28.32 -7.60 -11.46
CA GLU A 115 28.37 -9.06 -11.47
C GLU A 115 27.96 -9.67 -12.83
N ILE A 116 27.09 -8.96 -13.59
CA ILE A 116 26.60 -9.42 -14.89
C ILE A 116 27.54 -9.00 -16.01
N THR A 117 27.96 -7.71 -16.01
CA THR A 117 28.79 -7.14 -17.08
C THR A 117 29.80 -6.13 -16.57
N PRO A 118 31.06 -6.19 -17.03
CA PRO A 118 32.06 -5.15 -16.76
C PRO A 118 31.88 -3.90 -17.64
N ARG A 119 31.07 -3.98 -18.71
CA ARG A 119 30.79 -2.87 -19.64
C ARG A 119 29.70 -1.98 -19.06
N ALA A 120 29.99 -1.35 -17.91
CA ALA A 120 29.08 -0.46 -17.21
C ALA A 120 29.68 0.93 -17.08
N ALA A 121 28.80 1.94 -17.00
CA ALA A 121 29.16 3.32 -16.69
C ALA A 121 28.18 3.87 -15.66
N ILE A 122 28.64 4.73 -14.76
CA ILE A 122 27.84 5.28 -13.67
C ILE A 122 27.65 6.77 -13.88
N CYS A 123 26.39 7.19 -13.96
CA CYS A 123 26.00 8.59 -14.02
C CYS A 123 25.40 9.03 -12.67
N LEU A 124 26.17 9.77 -11.87
CA LEU A 124 25.72 10.36 -10.61
C LEU A 124 24.87 11.59 -10.90
N ASN A 125 23.57 11.46 -10.92
CA ASN A 125 22.63 12.56 -11.17
C ASN A 125 22.28 13.30 -9.87
N LEU A 126 21.61 14.46 -9.98
CA LEU A 126 21.21 15.32 -8.86
C LEU A 126 22.39 15.87 -8.04
N MET A 127 23.54 16.10 -8.70
CA MET A 127 24.74 16.68 -8.06
C MET A 127 24.49 18.10 -7.51
N ASP A 128 23.57 18.85 -8.10
CA ASP A 128 23.13 20.16 -7.59
C ASP A 128 22.35 20.04 -6.26
N GLU A 129 21.52 18.99 -6.12
CA GLU A 129 20.82 18.70 -4.87
C GLU A 129 21.80 18.19 -3.80
N ALA A 130 22.73 17.33 -4.15
CA ALA A 130 23.78 16.88 -3.25
C ALA A 130 24.58 18.08 -2.71
N LYS A 131 24.96 19.03 -3.58
CA LYS A 131 25.64 20.26 -3.18
C LYS A 131 24.80 21.13 -2.24
N LYS A 132 23.48 21.27 -2.49
CA LYS A 132 22.56 21.98 -1.58
C LYS A 132 22.50 21.32 -0.19
N ARG A 133 22.63 20.01 -0.13
CA ARG A 133 22.70 19.22 1.13
C ARG A 133 24.09 19.18 1.73
N LYS A 134 25.04 19.97 1.19
CA LYS A 134 26.43 20.00 1.63
C LYS A 134 27.19 18.65 1.55
N LEU A 135 26.68 17.73 0.69
CA LEU A 135 27.36 16.49 0.38
C LEU A 135 28.45 16.74 -0.65
N ARG A 136 29.66 16.26 -0.38
CA ARG A 136 30.76 16.22 -1.33
C ARG A 136 30.95 14.78 -1.75
N ILE A 137 30.82 14.54 -3.05
CA ILE A 137 30.99 13.23 -3.64
C ILE A 137 32.17 13.34 -4.60
N GLU A 138 33.10 12.37 -4.54
CA GLU A 138 34.28 12.29 -5.38
C GLU A 138 34.08 11.25 -6.50
N PRO A 139 33.59 11.62 -7.71
CA PRO A 139 33.34 10.66 -8.79
C PRO A 139 34.60 9.89 -9.20
N ALA A 140 35.77 10.57 -9.23
CA ALA A 140 37.02 9.95 -9.59
C ALA A 140 37.46 8.86 -8.60
N ARG A 141 37.16 9.04 -7.31
CA ARG A 141 37.44 8.03 -6.28
C ARG A 141 36.51 6.83 -6.42
N LEU A 142 35.23 7.06 -6.74
CA LEU A 142 34.30 5.97 -7.01
C LEU A 142 34.69 5.19 -8.27
N GLU A 143 35.16 5.88 -9.32
CA GLU A 143 35.69 5.27 -10.53
C GLU A 143 36.92 4.38 -10.21
N ALA A 144 37.85 4.87 -9.40
CA ALA A 144 39.03 4.10 -8.98
C ALA A 144 38.65 2.85 -8.16
N LEU A 145 37.62 2.94 -7.30
CA LEU A 145 37.19 1.82 -6.47
C LEU A 145 36.43 0.76 -7.28
N LEU A 146 35.59 1.18 -8.22
CA LEU A 146 34.72 0.27 -9.00
C LEU A 146 35.35 -0.21 -10.31
N GLY A 147 36.37 0.47 -10.80
CA GLY A 147 37.05 0.14 -12.06
C GLY A 147 36.22 0.43 -13.31
N VAL A 148 35.12 1.19 -13.20
CA VAL A 148 34.25 1.57 -14.32
C VAL A 148 34.09 3.09 -14.41
N PRO A 149 33.84 3.66 -15.61
CA PRO A 149 33.71 5.11 -15.77
C PRO A 149 32.60 5.69 -14.91
N VAL A 150 32.89 6.78 -14.19
CA VAL A 150 31.95 7.49 -13.32
C VAL A 150 31.91 8.97 -13.69
N MET A 151 30.70 9.54 -13.77
CA MET A 151 30.50 10.96 -14.06
C MET A 151 29.43 11.57 -13.15
N GLY A 152 29.73 12.77 -12.61
CA GLY A 152 28.71 13.59 -11.95
C GLY A 152 27.88 14.36 -12.97
N CYS A 153 26.57 14.39 -12.83
CA CYS A 153 25.62 15.02 -13.75
C CYS A 153 24.51 15.79 -13.02
N THR A 154 23.91 16.72 -13.72
CA THR A 154 22.60 17.31 -13.40
C THR A 154 21.77 17.26 -14.68
N ALA A 155 20.82 16.32 -14.77
CA ALA A 155 20.10 16.00 -16.01
C ALA A 155 19.41 17.19 -16.68
N ARG A 156 19.09 18.25 -15.92
CA ARG A 156 18.46 19.48 -16.44
C ARG A 156 19.45 20.47 -17.08
N GLN A 157 20.74 20.25 -16.99
CA GLN A 157 21.75 21.14 -17.60
C GLN A 157 21.89 20.85 -19.09
N LYS A 158 22.05 21.90 -19.92
CA LYS A 158 22.24 21.78 -21.37
C LYS A 158 23.47 20.95 -21.78
N SER A 159 24.47 20.87 -20.91
CA SER A 159 25.69 20.07 -21.14
C SER A 159 25.55 18.58 -20.79
N ALA A 160 24.45 18.17 -20.16
CA ALA A 160 24.26 16.78 -19.70
C ALA A 160 24.32 15.75 -20.85
N PRO A 161 23.70 15.96 -22.04
CA PRO A 161 23.77 14.99 -23.13
C PRO A 161 25.20 14.76 -23.64
N ALA A 162 25.97 15.83 -23.91
CA ALA A 162 27.34 15.69 -24.42
C ALA A 162 28.25 14.95 -23.42
N ARG A 163 28.12 15.25 -22.14
CA ARG A 163 28.87 14.56 -21.08
C ARG A 163 28.47 13.09 -20.96
N LEU A 164 27.18 12.76 -21.12
CA LEU A 164 26.73 11.37 -21.10
C LEU A 164 27.34 10.59 -22.26
N PHE A 165 27.35 11.13 -23.48
CA PHE A 165 27.99 10.44 -24.61
C PHE A 165 29.48 10.18 -24.37
N SER A 166 30.23 11.16 -23.85
CA SER A 166 31.61 10.95 -23.48
C SER A 166 31.79 9.83 -22.44
N LEU A 167 30.87 9.70 -21.50
CA LEU A 167 30.86 8.59 -20.53
C LEU A 167 30.59 7.25 -21.23
N LEU A 168 29.63 7.19 -22.14
CA LEU A 168 29.24 5.98 -22.87
C LEU A 168 30.37 5.51 -23.81
N GLU A 169 31.04 6.44 -24.49
CA GLU A 169 32.21 6.13 -25.32
C GLU A 169 33.32 5.47 -24.50
N ARG A 170 33.62 6.02 -23.34
CA ARG A 170 34.60 5.42 -22.41
C ARG A 170 34.17 4.02 -21.92
N ALA A 171 32.88 3.74 -21.84
CA ALA A 171 32.37 2.42 -21.44
C ALA A 171 32.42 1.40 -22.57
N THR A 172 32.18 1.83 -23.82
CA THR A 172 32.16 0.96 -25.00
C THR A 172 33.56 0.72 -25.60
N GLU A 173 34.49 1.67 -25.51
CA GLU A 173 35.87 1.60 -26.05
C GLU A 173 36.86 1.01 -25.06
N GLY A 174 36.47 0.76 -23.82
CA GLY A 174 37.34 0.19 -22.81
C GLY A 174 37.76 -1.24 -23.15
N GLU A 175 39.04 -1.58 -22.88
CA GLU A 175 39.60 -2.90 -23.08
C GLU A 175 38.75 -3.99 -22.40
N GLU A 176 38.61 -5.15 -23.05
CA GLU A 176 37.88 -6.34 -22.53
C GLU A 176 38.48 -6.85 -21.18
N ASN A 177 39.66 -6.38 -20.81
CA ASN A 177 40.40 -6.76 -19.60
C ASN A 177 40.26 -5.77 -18.43
N ARG A 178 39.26 -4.85 -18.45
CA ARG A 178 39.02 -4.00 -17.26
C ARG A 178 38.63 -4.87 -16.07
N ARG A 179 39.45 -4.83 -15.03
CA ARG A 179 39.10 -5.43 -13.73
C ARG A 179 38.06 -4.55 -13.04
N SER A 180 36.77 -4.79 -13.39
CA SER A 180 35.64 -4.20 -12.65
C SER A 180 35.58 -4.79 -11.24
N TYR A 181 35.11 -3.98 -10.31
CA TYR A 181 34.87 -4.44 -8.94
C TYR A 181 33.91 -5.63 -8.91
N MET A 182 34.32 -6.69 -8.20
CA MET A 182 33.51 -7.88 -8.01
C MET A 182 33.22 -8.04 -6.51
N PRO A 183 31.95 -8.03 -6.07
CA PRO A 183 31.61 -8.24 -4.67
C PRO A 183 32.16 -9.60 -4.17
N ARG A 184 32.75 -9.59 -2.97
CA ARG A 184 33.17 -10.82 -2.29
C ARG A 184 32.13 -11.19 -1.24
N TYR A 185 31.67 -12.42 -1.34
CA TYR A 185 30.74 -12.98 -0.36
C TYR A 185 31.52 -13.58 0.84
N PRO A 186 30.82 -13.89 1.96
CA PRO A 186 31.41 -14.64 3.07
C PRO A 186 32.12 -15.91 2.61
N GLU A 187 33.13 -16.33 3.35
CA GLU A 187 34.03 -17.43 2.95
C GLU A 187 33.26 -18.74 2.70
N GLU A 188 32.19 -18.97 3.42
CA GLU A 188 31.31 -20.14 3.29
C GLU A 188 30.63 -20.17 1.91
N ILE A 189 30.17 -19.01 1.43
CA ILE A 189 29.55 -18.87 0.10
C ILE A 189 30.60 -19.02 -1.00
N GLU A 190 31.77 -18.38 -0.84
CA GLU A 190 32.86 -18.48 -1.82
C GLU A 190 33.35 -19.92 -1.97
N LYS A 191 33.47 -20.67 -0.85
CA LYS A 191 33.82 -22.09 -0.88
C LYS A 191 32.78 -22.93 -1.64
N ALA A 192 31.51 -22.62 -1.45
CA ALA A 192 30.42 -23.31 -2.15
C ALA A 192 30.33 -22.95 -3.63
N LEU A 193 30.67 -21.73 -4.01
CA LEU A 193 30.74 -21.31 -5.42
C LEU A 193 31.86 -21.98 -6.21
N ALA A 194 33.00 -22.28 -5.56
CA ALA A 194 34.20 -22.76 -6.23
C ALA A 194 34.01 -24.04 -7.06
N PRO A 195 33.36 -25.11 -6.59
CA PRO A 195 33.14 -26.32 -7.39
C PRO A 195 32.24 -26.07 -8.60
N VAL A 196 31.18 -25.27 -8.43
CA VAL A 196 30.23 -24.93 -9.51
C VAL A 196 30.94 -24.07 -10.57
N CYS A 197 31.70 -23.05 -10.15
CA CYS A 197 32.45 -22.19 -11.05
C CYS A 197 33.47 -22.97 -11.88
N ARG A 198 34.17 -23.96 -11.30
CA ARG A 198 35.14 -24.82 -12.03
C ARG A 198 34.49 -25.62 -13.18
N VAL A 199 33.27 -26.08 -12.99
CA VAL A 199 32.51 -26.76 -14.03
C VAL A 199 32.03 -25.79 -15.09
N LEU A 200 31.49 -24.63 -14.68
CA LEU A 200 30.94 -23.63 -15.60
C LEU A 200 32.01 -22.90 -16.44
N GLN A 201 33.23 -22.77 -15.94
CA GLN A 201 34.37 -22.22 -16.71
C GLN A 201 34.74 -23.09 -17.92
N LYS A 202 34.41 -24.39 -17.91
CA LYS A 202 34.65 -25.33 -19.01
C LYS A 202 33.47 -25.40 -19.98
N LYS A 203 32.35 -24.75 -19.68
CA LYS A 203 31.14 -24.74 -20.47
C LYS A 203 30.90 -23.39 -21.11
N ASP A 204 30.29 -23.38 -22.27
CA ASP A 204 29.80 -22.15 -22.89
C ASP A 204 28.54 -21.66 -22.15
N CYS A 205 28.71 -20.66 -21.32
CA CYS A 205 27.61 -19.95 -20.65
C CYS A 205 26.96 -18.89 -21.57
N ARG A 206 27.17 -19.00 -22.89
CA ARG A 206 26.62 -18.05 -23.88
C ARG A 206 26.80 -16.61 -23.45
N GLY A 207 28.04 -16.29 -22.97
CA GLY A 207 28.48 -14.93 -22.58
C GLY A 207 28.01 -14.43 -21.23
N LEU A 208 27.34 -15.25 -20.42
CA LEU A 208 27.11 -14.95 -19.01
C LEU A 208 28.38 -15.28 -18.19
N ALA A 209 28.65 -14.48 -17.17
CA ALA A 209 29.80 -14.72 -16.28
C ALA A 209 29.57 -16.03 -15.50
N PRO A 210 30.52 -17.02 -15.56
CA PRO A 210 30.35 -18.30 -14.88
C PRO A 210 30.07 -18.19 -13.38
N ARG A 211 30.69 -17.21 -12.70
CA ARG A 211 30.47 -16.95 -11.29
C ARG A 211 29.06 -16.45 -11.01
N TRP A 212 28.52 -15.57 -11.86
CA TRP A 212 27.15 -15.10 -11.74
C TRP A 212 26.15 -16.25 -11.95
N VAL A 213 26.37 -17.07 -12.97
CA VAL A 213 25.53 -18.27 -13.22
C VAL A 213 25.57 -19.21 -12.02
N ALA A 214 26.77 -19.51 -11.47
CA ALA A 214 26.93 -20.35 -10.28
C ALA A 214 26.11 -19.83 -9.08
N LEU A 215 26.22 -18.52 -8.81
CA LEU A 215 25.50 -17.88 -7.71
C LEU A 215 23.98 -17.99 -7.88
N ARG A 216 23.48 -17.74 -9.10
CA ARG A 216 22.04 -17.83 -9.40
C ARG A 216 21.51 -19.25 -9.36
N LEU A 217 22.29 -20.24 -9.79
CA LEU A 217 21.93 -21.66 -9.66
C LEU A 217 21.77 -22.08 -8.19
N LEU A 218 22.68 -21.63 -7.31
CA LEU A 218 22.62 -21.92 -5.87
C LEU A 218 21.46 -21.19 -5.18
N GLU A 219 21.11 -19.99 -5.64
CA GLU A 219 19.96 -19.23 -5.13
C GLU A 219 18.62 -19.88 -5.47
N GLY A 220 18.52 -20.47 -6.68
CA GLY A 220 17.37 -21.28 -7.08
C GLY A 220 16.08 -20.50 -7.35
N ASP A 221 16.13 -19.21 -7.74
CA ASP A 221 14.94 -18.44 -8.12
C ASP A 221 14.21 -19.10 -9.30
N PRO A 222 12.96 -19.59 -9.14
CA PRO A 222 12.25 -20.32 -10.19
C PRO A 222 12.10 -19.51 -11.49
N THR A 223 11.85 -18.19 -11.39
CA THR A 223 11.63 -17.34 -12.57
C THR A 223 12.90 -17.17 -13.38
N LEU A 224 14.04 -17.03 -12.70
CA LEU A 224 15.35 -16.94 -13.34
C LEU A 224 15.80 -18.29 -13.90
N MET A 225 15.47 -19.38 -13.21
CA MET A 225 15.80 -20.73 -13.70
C MET A 225 15.13 -21.05 -15.03
N GLU A 226 13.86 -20.67 -15.20
CA GLU A 226 13.16 -20.83 -16.50
C GLU A 226 13.82 -20.03 -17.62
N GLU A 227 14.26 -18.80 -17.35
CA GLU A 227 14.94 -17.97 -18.33
C GLU A 227 16.34 -18.47 -18.65
N LEU A 228 17.08 -18.97 -17.65
CA LEU A 228 18.37 -19.63 -17.85
C LEU A 228 18.23 -20.88 -18.71
N ASP A 229 17.22 -21.70 -18.47
CA ASP A 229 16.95 -22.90 -19.29
C ASP A 229 16.63 -22.54 -20.75
N ARG A 230 15.85 -21.46 -20.98
CA ARG A 230 15.61 -20.97 -22.34
C ARG A 230 16.89 -20.45 -23.02
N HIS A 231 17.74 -19.77 -22.26
CA HIS A 231 18.95 -19.15 -22.80
C HIS A 231 20.08 -20.17 -23.02
N LEU A 232 20.36 -21.03 -22.03
CA LEU A 232 21.47 -21.99 -22.06
C LEU A 232 21.10 -23.33 -22.70
N GLY A 233 19.81 -23.65 -22.78
CA GLY A 233 19.25 -24.87 -23.28
C GLY A 233 18.84 -25.88 -22.18
N PRO A 234 17.86 -26.75 -22.47
CA PRO A 234 17.25 -27.62 -21.44
C PRO A 234 18.21 -28.69 -20.88
N ASP A 235 19.28 -29.03 -21.60
CA ASP A 235 20.26 -30.03 -21.17
C ASP A 235 21.37 -29.42 -20.29
N PHE A 236 21.46 -28.11 -20.21
CA PHE A 236 22.52 -27.45 -19.45
C PHE A 236 22.51 -27.86 -17.98
N ARG A 237 21.35 -27.87 -17.33
CA ARG A 237 21.20 -28.25 -15.90
C ARG A 237 21.19 -29.78 -15.69
N ARG A 238 20.94 -30.56 -16.72
CA ARG A 238 20.96 -32.05 -16.67
C ARG A 238 22.36 -32.64 -16.73
N ASP A 239 23.37 -31.81 -16.92
CA ASP A 239 24.76 -32.24 -16.96
C ASP A 239 25.19 -32.89 -15.64
N ALA A 240 25.69 -34.09 -15.68
CA ALA A 240 26.10 -34.86 -14.50
C ALA A 240 27.22 -34.16 -13.70
N GLY A 241 28.16 -33.49 -14.38
CA GLY A 241 29.21 -32.72 -13.72
C GLY A 241 28.71 -31.52 -12.96
N LEU A 242 27.72 -30.83 -13.53
CA LEU A 242 27.09 -29.71 -12.87
C LEU A 242 26.24 -30.14 -11.68
N PHE A 243 25.51 -31.26 -11.83
CA PHE A 243 24.70 -31.82 -10.74
C PHE A 243 25.57 -32.21 -9.53
N ILE A 244 26.67 -32.89 -9.76
CA ILE A 244 27.62 -33.27 -8.69
C ILE A 244 28.18 -32.02 -8.01
N ALA A 245 28.57 -31.00 -8.80
CA ALA A 245 29.11 -29.74 -8.25
C ALA A 245 28.06 -28.95 -7.43
N MET A 246 26.80 -28.96 -7.84
CA MET A 246 25.70 -28.36 -7.11
C MET A 246 25.44 -29.07 -5.78
N THR A 247 25.39 -30.40 -5.79
CA THR A 247 25.22 -31.21 -4.56
C THR A 247 26.36 -30.95 -3.56
N GLU A 248 27.60 -30.88 -4.04
CA GLU A 248 28.75 -30.52 -3.21
C GLU A 248 28.65 -29.11 -2.65
N ALA A 249 28.22 -28.14 -3.46
CA ALA A 249 28.04 -26.76 -3.02
C ALA A 249 26.95 -26.64 -1.96
N GLU A 250 25.83 -27.33 -2.11
CA GLU A 250 24.75 -27.38 -1.11
C GLU A 250 25.24 -27.99 0.21
N ARG A 251 26.06 -29.05 0.15
CA ARG A 251 26.71 -29.64 1.32
C ARG A 251 27.60 -28.62 2.04
N LEU A 252 28.45 -27.92 1.29
CA LEU A 252 29.36 -26.90 1.84
C LEU A 252 28.60 -25.74 2.49
N LEU A 253 27.48 -25.29 1.91
CA LEU A 253 26.60 -24.29 2.50
C LEU A 253 26.00 -24.76 3.83
N ALA A 254 25.52 -26.01 3.86
CA ALA A 254 24.95 -26.59 5.09
C ALA A 254 26.01 -26.72 6.19
N GLU A 255 27.22 -27.20 5.87
CA GLU A 255 28.36 -27.26 6.79
C GLU A 255 28.79 -25.88 7.30
N GLY A 256 28.68 -24.84 6.44
CA GLY A 256 28.91 -23.43 6.79
C GLY A 256 27.78 -22.79 7.61
N GLY A 257 26.73 -23.56 7.96
CA GLY A 257 25.60 -23.03 8.74
C GLY A 257 24.65 -22.14 7.96
N ILE A 258 24.59 -22.26 6.63
CA ILE A 258 23.66 -21.55 5.75
C ILE A 258 22.62 -22.55 5.25
N PRO A 259 21.43 -22.64 5.88
CA PRO A 259 20.37 -23.52 5.43
C PRO A 259 19.80 -23.09 4.08
N GLN A 260 19.23 -24.08 3.36
CA GLN A 260 18.55 -23.84 2.09
C GLN A 260 17.41 -22.82 2.30
N GLY A 261 17.49 -21.67 1.63
CA GLY A 261 16.54 -20.55 1.77
C GLY A 261 17.08 -19.33 2.50
N GLU A 262 18.21 -19.39 3.24
CA GLU A 262 18.86 -18.22 3.82
C GLU A 262 19.93 -17.59 2.90
N LEU A 263 20.37 -18.30 1.87
CA LEU A 263 21.37 -17.81 0.94
C LEU A 263 21.00 -16.47 0.26
N PRO A 264 19.75 -16.25 -0.23
CA PRO A 264 19.35 -14.97 -0.80
C PRO A 264 19.50 -13.81 0.20
N ASP A 265 19.11 -14.01 1.45
CA ASP A 265 19.22 -12.98 2.50
C ASP A 265 20.69 -12.64 2.80
N ARG A 266 21.58 -13.63 2.79
CA ARG A 266 23.03 -13.43 2.97
C ARG A 266 23.66 -12.66 1.81
N ILE A 267 23.23 -12.97 0.57
CA ILE A 267 23.67 -12.24 -0.64
C ILE A 267 23.25 -10.77 -0.53
N VAL A 268 21.98 -10.50 -0.23
CA VAL A 268 21.45 -9.13 -0.08
C VAL A 268 22.17 -8.37 1.03
N ALA A 269 22.40 -9.00 2.18
CA ALA A 269 23.09 -8.39 3.31
C ALA A 269 24.54 -8.03 2.96
N THR A 270 25.23 -8.89 2.21
CA THR A 270 26.62 -8.65 1.77
C THR A 270 26.68 -7.47 0.79
N LEU A 271 25.80 -7.46 -0.22
CA LEU A 271 25.75 -6.37 -1.20
C LEU A 271 25.41 -5.02 -0.55
N ALA A 272 24.49 -5.02 0.41
CA ALA A 272 24.14 -3.81 1.17
C ALA A 272 25.34 -3.32 2.03
N GLY A 273 26.05 -4.22 2.69
CA GLY A 273 27.26 -3.89 3.46
C GLY A 273 28.38 -3.31 2.59
N GLU A 274 28.61 -3.90 1.41
CA GLU A 274 29.60 -3.38 0.44
C GLU A 274 29.18 -2.03 -0.14
N ALA A 275 27.91 -1.83 -0.46
CA ALA A 275 27.37 -0.56 -0.92
C ALA A 275 27.56 0.55 0.13
N SER A 276 27.33 0.24 1.41
CA SER A 276 27.55 1.18 2.53
C SER A 276 29.04 1.54 2.65
N ARG A 277 29.93 0.55 2.61
CA ARG A 277 31.37 0.74 2.68
C ARG A 277 31.90 1.64 1.54
N LEU A 278 31.45 1.38 0.31
CA LEU A 278 31.84 2.17 -0.86
C LEU A 278 31.28 3.60 -0.77
N ALA A 279 30.06 3.77 -0.34
CA ALA A 279 29.46 5.09 -0.15
C ALA A 279 30.19 5.90 0.93
N GLU A 280 30.53 5.28 2.07
CA GLU A 280 31.31 5.93 3.14
C GLU A 280 32.72 6.34 2.69
N ALA A 281 33.30 5.60 1.76
CA ALA A 281 34.64 5.93 1.21
C ALA A 281 34.62 7.14 0.26
N VAL A 282 33.49 7.44 -0.38
CA VAL A 282 33.36 8.41 -1.49
C VAL A 282 32.58 9.66 -1.09
N VAL A 283 31.63 9.52 -0.16
CA VAL A 283 30.76 10.63 0.27
C VAL A 283 31.32 11.25 1.54
N THR A 284 31.63 12.55 1.46
CA THR A 284 32.08 13.36 2.60
C THR A 284 31.15 14.56 2.77
N GLY A 285 30.90 15.01 4.01
CA GLY A 285 30.08 16.20 4.28
C GLY A 285 29.32 16.16 5.60
N GLU A 286 28.56 17.21 5.90
CA GLU A 286 27.89 17.44 7.19
C GLU A 286 26.71 16.46 7.48
N GLU A 287 26.30 15.62 6.54
CA GLU A 287 25.16 14.70 6.73
C GLU A 287 25.39 13.61 7.80
N LYS A 288 26.65 13.45 8.27
CA LYS A 288 26.93 12.58 9.44
C LYS A 288 26.17 13.01 10.69
N SER A 289 25.86 14.30 10.85
CA SER A 289 25.09 14.83 11.98
C SER A 289 23.58 14.59 11.81
N TYR A 290 23.05 14.77 10.60
CA TYR A 290 21.62 14.56 10.32
C TYR A 290 21.27 13.06 10.34
N SER A 291 22.10 12.21 9.73
CA SER A 291 21.90 10.75 9.73
C SER A 291 22.00 10.13 11.13
N THR A 292 22.78 10.72 12.06
CA THR A 292 22.86 10.24 13.45
C THR A 292 21.60 10.57 14.26
N ALA A 293 20.98 11.73 14.04
CA ALA A 293 19.69 12.07 14.66
C ALA A 293 18.58 11.18 14.14
N ASP A 294 18.50 10.97 12.82
CA ASP A 294 17.52 10.08 12.18
C ASP A 294 17.72 8.63 12.64
N ARG A 295 18.95 8.12 12.72
CA ARG A 295 19.27 6.79 13.25
C ARG A 295 18.87 6.61 14.72
N ARG A 296 19.06 7.65 15.56
CA ARG A 296 18.59 7.62 16.97
C ARG A 296 17.08 7.59 17.03
N LEU A 297 16.40 8.41 16.22
CA LEU A 297 14.95 8.44 16.14
C LEU A 297 14.40 7.10 15.62
N ASP A 298 15.00 6.56 14.56
CA ASP A 298 14.64 5.25 14.02
C ASP A 298 14.84 4.13 15.04
N LYS A 299 15.96 4.14 15.78
CA LYS A 299 16.21 3.17 16.86
C LYS A 299 15.11 3.15 17.93
N VAL A 300 14.50 4.29 18.20
CA VAL A 300 13.37 4.42 19.13
C VAL A 300 12.06 3.99 18.46
N LEU A 301 11.77 4.53 17.25
CA LEU A 301 10.49 4.33 16.56
C LEU A 301 10.34 2.92 15.95
N THR A 302 11.45 2.27 15.60
CA THR A 302 11.47 0.88 15.10
C THR A 302 11.95 -0.12 16.15
N GLY A 303 12.25 0.36 17.37
CA GLY A 303 12.70 -0.46 18.48
C GLY A 303 11.59 -1.39 18.99
N ARG A 304 11.94 -2.66 19.27
CA ARG A 304 11.00 -3.70 19.71
C ARG A 304 10.21 -3.31 20.97
N ARG A 305 10.80 -2.49 21.87
CA ARG A 305 10.16 -2.09 23.13
C ARG A 305 9.28 -0.85 22.97
N TRP A 306 9.70 0.17 22.23
CA TRP A 306 9.07 1.47 22.14
C TRP A 306 8.34 1.72 20.82
N GLY A 307 8.68 1.03 19.73
CA GLY A 307 8.08 1.25 18.42
C GLY A 307 6.57 1.03 18.42
N ILE A 308 6.08 -0.09 18.96
CA ILE A 308 4.64 -0.41 19.02
C ILE A 308 3.88 0.54 19.97
N PRO A 309 4.32 0.80 21.23
CA PRO A 309 3.65 1.78 22.10
C PRO A 309 3.57 3.18 21.50
N ILE A 310 4.64 3.68 20.90
CA ILE A 310 4.63 5.01 20.25
C ILE A 310 3.66 5.03 19.08
N MET A 311 3.64 3.98 18.26
CA MET A 311 2.72 3.83 17.13
C MET A 311 1.25 3.89 17.61
N LEU A 312 0.91 3.12 18.65
CA LEU A 312 -0.45 3.11 19.22
C LEU A 312 -0.80 4.44 19.87
N GLY A 313 0.14 5.06 20.58
CA GLY A 313 -0.05 6.37 21.21
C GLY A 313 -0.29 7.47 20.17
N LEU A 314 0.49 7.51 19.08
CA LEU A 314 0.29 8.48 18.00
C LEU A 314 -1.05 8.26 17.28
N LEU A 315 -1.41 7.01 17.02
CA LEU A 315 -2.70 6.66 16.44
C LEU A 315 -3.85 7.12 17.35
N ALA A 316 -3.75 6.91 18.66
CA ALA A 316 -4.74 7.37 19.63
C ALA A 316 -4.87 8.90 19.65
N VAL A 317 -3.75 9.63 19.55
CA VAL A 317 -3.75 11.11 19.46
C VAL A 317 -4.45 11.58 18.19
N ILE A 318 -4.18 10.96 17.04
CA ILE A 318 -4.84 11.31 15.76
C ILE A 318 -6.34 11.08 15.86
N PHE A 319 -6.77 9.96 16.45
CA PHE A 319 -8.20 9.69 16.65
C PHE A 319 -8.84 10.66 17.61
N TRP A 320 -8.17 10.95 18.72
CA TRP A 320 -8.68 11.95 19.68
C TRP A 320 -8.84 13.32 19.04
N LEU A 321 -7.85 13.80 18.28
CA LEU A 321 -7.93 15.04 17.53
C LEU A 321 -9.06 15.02 16.48
N THR A 322 -9.21 13.88 15.77
CA THR A 322 -10.24 13.73 14.74
C THR A 322 -11.64 13.76 15.36
N ILE A 323 -11.88 12.98 16.41
CA ILE A 323 -13.21 12.86 17.05
C ILE A 323 -13.56 14.17 17.76
N SER A 324 -12.67 14.65 18.66
CA SER A 324 -12.91 15.87 19.43
C SER A 324 -12.96 17.11 18.55
N GLY A 325 -12.07 17.19 17.56
CA GLY A 325 -12.01 18.31 16.62
C GLY A 325 -13.18 18.38 15.64
N ALA A 326 -13.79 17.23 15.32
CA ALA A 326 -14.91 17.17 14.38
C ALA A 326 -16.26 17.53 15.01
N ASN A 327 -16.44 17.41 16.33
CA ASN A 327 -17.73 17.58 16.99
C ASN A 327 -18.35 18.95 16.74
N LEU A 328 -17.62 20.04 16.98
CA LEU A 328 -18.11 21.39 16.76
C LEU A 328 -18.40 21.71 15.27
N PRO A 329 -17.47 21.44 14.32
CA PRO A 329 -17.76 21.62 12.90
C PRO A 329 -18.93 20.78 12.40
N SER A 330 -19.09 19.54 12.85
CA SER A 330 -20.22 18.68 12.49
C SER A 330 -21.56 19.24 12.98
N ALA A 331 -21.60 19.73 14.22
CA ALA A 331 -22.81 20.35 14.77
C ALA A 331 -23.18 21.64 14.03
N LEU A 332 -22.20 22.48 13.70
CA LEU A 332 -22.43 23.71 12.93
C LEU A 332 -22.90 23.40 11.51
N LEU A 333 -22.28 22.46 10.85
CA LEU A 333 -22.65 22.02 9.50
C LEU A 333 -24.04 21.42 9.48
N ALA A 334 -24.39 20.57 10.46
CA ALA A 334 -25.72 20.03 10.62
C ALA A 334 -26.77 21.13 10.77
N LYS A 335 -26.54 22.10 11.68
CA LYS A 335 -27.45 23.26 11.86
C LYS A 335 -27.63 24.04 10.56
N GLY A 336 -26.56 24.28 9.80
CA GLY A 336 -26.64 24.95 8.51
C GLY A 336 -27.46 24.20 7.47
N LEU A 337 -27.18 22.89 7.32
CA LEU A 337 -27.88 22.03 6.37
C LEU A 337 -29.36 21.84 6.73
N PHE A 338 -29.70 21.71 8.02
CA PHE A 338 -31.10 21.60 8.44
C PHE A 338 -31.86 22.93 8.31
N ARG A 339 -31.21 24.08 8.54
CA ARG A 339 -31.82 25.38 8.18
C ARG A 339 -32.11 25.50 6.68
N LEU A 340 -31.17 25.01 5.84
CA LEU A 340 -31.40 24.98 4.40
C LEU A 340 -32.54 24.00 4.04
N GLN A 341 -32.68 22.89 4.76
CA GLN A 341 -33.84 22.00 4.66
C GLN A 341 -35.17 22.77 4.89
N ASP A 342 -35.24 23.56 5.97
CA ASP A 342 -36.44 24.30 6.32
C ASP A 342 -36.78 25.36 5.24
N LEU A 343 -35.76 26.04 4.70
CA LEU A 343 -35.95 26.98 3.59
C LEU A 343 -36.47 26.30 2.31
N LEU A 344 -35.83 25.16 1.95
CA LEU A 344 -36.26 24.38 0.80
C LEU A 344 -37.67 23.82 0.98
N SER A 345 -38.00 23.38 2.19
CA SER A 345 -39.34 22.91 2.56
C SER A 345 -40.39 24.03 2.36
N GLY A 346 -40.12 25.24 2.92
CA GLY A 346 -40.99 26.41 2.76
C GLY A 346 -41.15 26.82 1.28
N ALA A 347 -40.10 26.79 0.50
CA ALA A 347 -40.13 27.11 -0.91
C ALA A 347 -40.95 26.12 -1.73
N LEU A 348 -40.79 24.80 -1.50
CA LEU A 348 -41.56 23.77 -2.22
C LEU A 348 -43.03 23.80 -1.86
N LEU A 349 -43.37 23.98 -0.59
CA LEU A 349 -44.76 24.14 -0.14
C LEU A 349 -45.38 25.42 -0.72
N GLY A 350 -44.63 26.52 -0.78
CA GLY A 350 -45.05 27.78 -1.41
C GLY A 350 -45.29 27.65 -2.93
N LEU A 351 -44.65 26.72 -3.60
CA LEU A 351 -44.85 26.39 -5.02
C LEU A 351 -46.02 25.43 -5.24
N GLY A 352 -46.73 24.99 -4.18
CA GLY A 352 -47.85 24.08 -4.28
C GLY A 352 -47.49 22.63 -4.60
N VAL A 353 -46.26 22.20 -4.30
CA VAL A 353 -45.85 20.82 -4.50
C VAL A 353 -46.66 19.87 -3.61
N PRO A 354 -47.15 18.72 -4.12
CA PRO A 354 -47.90 17.76 -3.30
C PRO A 354 -47.09 17.29 -2.08
N LEU A 355 -47.74 17.16 -0.91
CA LEU A 355 -47.08 16.79 0.35
C LEU A 355 -46.24 15.53 0.26
N TRP A 356 -46.75 14.48 -0.41
CA TRP A 356 -46.02 13.23 -0.57
C TRP A 356 -44.69 13.39 -1.34
N LEU A 357 -44.68 14.29 -2.35
CA LEU A 357 -43.46 14.56 -3.14
C LEU A 357 -42.49 15.44 -2.34
N HIS A 358 -43.02 16.44 -1.63
CA HIS A 358 -42.27 17.24 -0.69
C HIS A 358 -41.56 16.35 0.35
N ASP A 359 -42.30 15.47 1.02
CA ASP A 359 -41.78 14.60 2.06
C ASP A 359 -40.74 13.60 1.50
N ALA A 360 -40.99 13.02 0.34
CA ALA A 360 -40.04 12.14 -0.31
C ALA A 360 -38.74 12.84 -0.66
N LEU A 361 -38.78 14.07 -1.18
CA LEU A 361 -37.59 14.82 -1.60
C LEU A 361 -36.87 15.44 -0.42
N ILE A 362 -37.58 16.07 0.52
CA ILE A 362 -36.97 16.81 1.64
C ILE A 362 -36.66 15.87 2.80
N LEU A 363 -37.63 15.09 3.26
CA LEU A 363 -37.45 14.24 4.43
C LEU A 363 -36.79 12.91 4.09
N GLY A 364 -36.98 12.40 2.87
CA GLY A 364 -36.33 11.20 2.36
C GLY A 364 -34.93 11.48 1.83
N VAL A 365 -34.81 12.21 0.72
CA VAL A 365 -33.54 12.37 -0.01
C VAL A 365 -32.61 13.37 0.66
N TYR A 366 -33.10 14.64 0.82
CA TYR A 366 -32.23 15.72 1.31
C TYR A 366 -31.77 15.48 2.75
N ARG A 367 -32.67 15.10 3.65
CA ARG A 367 -32.37 14.92 5.07
C ARG A 367 -31.30 13.85 5.31
N VAL A 368 -31.40 12.72 4.60
CA VAL A 368 -30.40 11.64 4.69
C VAL A 368 -29.05 12.09 4.11
N ALA A 369 -29.07 12.78 2.98
CA ALA A 369 -27.84 13.32 2.38
C ALA A 369 -27.19 14.38 3.28
N ALA A 370 -27.97 15.30 3.84
CA ALA A 370 -27.50 16.32 4.78
C ALA A 370 -26.89 15.71 6.05
N TRP A 371 -27.54 14.66 6.59
CA TRP A 371 -27.00 13.91 7.72
C TRP A 371 -25.64 13.31 7.40
N VAL A 372 -25.53 12.56 6.30
CA VAL A 372 -24.26 11.92 5.87
C VAL A 372 -23.16 12.95 5.68
N VAL A 373 -23.46 14.08 5.03
CA VAL A 373 -22.49 15.18 4.85
C VAL A 373 -22.02 15.75 6.16
N SER A 374 -22.95 16.06 7.09
CA SER A 374 -22.62 16.70 8.38
C SER A 374 -21.76 15.81 9.28
N VAL A 375 -21.97 14.48 9.24
CA VAL A 375 -21.24 13.54 10.09
C VAL A 375 -19.91 13.10 9.46
N MET A 376 -19.84 12.97 8.12
CA MET A 376 -18.64 12.46 7.45
C MET A 376 -17.61 13.52 7.11
N LEU A 377 -18.05 14.72 6.65
CA LEU A 377 -17.12 15.74 6.12
C LEU A 377 -16.10 16.23 7.15
N PRO A 378 -16.48 16.68 8.37
CA PRO A 378 -15.52 17.25 9.30
C PRO A 378 -14.47 16.26 9.82
N PRO A 379 -14.83 15.03 10.25
CA PRO A 379 -13.81 14.04 10.63
C PRO A 379 -12.84 13.71 9.50
N MET A 380 -13.33 13.58 8.26
CA MET A 380 -12.47 13.29 7.12
C MET A 380 -11.54 14.46 6.78
N ALA A 381 -12.05 15.71 6.90
CA ALA A 381 -11.27 16.91 6.66
C ALA A 381 -10.14 17.13 7.70
N ILE A 382 -10.24 16.50 8.88
CA ILE A 382 -9.19 16.50 9.91
C ILE A 382 -8.26 15.30 9.74
N PHE A 383 -8.82 14.10 9.58
CA PHE A 383 -8.05 12.85 9.53
C PHE A 383 -7.11 12.78 8.32
N PHE A 384 -7.62 13.08 7.10
CA PHE A 384 -6.78 12.93 5.91
C PHE A 384 -5.56 13.86 5.87
N PRO A 385 -5.66 15.17 6.24
CA PRO A 385 -4.46 16.00 6.37
C PRO A 385 -3.47 15.49 7.41
N LEU A 386 -3.92 15.05 8.60
CA LEU A 386 -3.05 14.51 9.64
C LEU A 386 -2.34 13.25 9.16
N PHE A 387 -3.06 12.35 8.49
CA PHE A 387 -2.49 11.12 7.95
C PHE A 387 -1.49 11.40 6.82
N THR A 388 -1.83 12.30 5.88
CA THR A 388 -0.92 12.72 4.79
C THR A 388 0.33 13.42 5.34
N LEU A 389 0.19 14.17 6.44
CA LEU A 389 1.32 14.77 7.14
C LEU A 389 2.31 13.69 7.64
N LEU A 390 1.81 12.63 8.26
CA LEU A 390 2.65 11.50 8.71
C LEU A 390 3.28 10.76 7.53
N GLU A 391 2.57 10.64 6.42
CA GLU A 391 3.06 10.05 5.17
C GLU A 391 4.23 10.88 4.63
N ASP A 392 4.06 12.19 4.47
CA ASP A 392 5.07 13.10 3.95
C ASP A 392 6.30 13.21 4.86
N MET A 393 6.12 13.16 6.19
CA MET A 393 7.22 13.12 7.15
C MET A 393 8.03 11.80 7.09
N GLY A 394 7.52 10.77 6.41
CA GLY A 394 8.17 9.46 6.34
C GLY A 394 7.93 8.56 7.56
N TYR A 395 6.96 8.88 8.42
CA TYR A 395 6.64 8.05 9.60
C TYR A 395 5.95 6.72 9.23
N LEU A 396 5.08 6.72 8.21
CA LEU A 396 4.32 5.53 7.84
C LEU A 396 5.18 4.32 7.44
N PRO A 397 6.32 4.47 6.74
CA PRO A 397 7.24 3.34 6.53
C PRO A 397 7.74 2.69 7.83
N ARG A 398 7.91 3.46 8.93
CA ARG A 398 8.31 2.91 10.24
C ARG A 398 7.20 2.06 10.86
N VAL A 399 5.95 2.47 10.68
CA VAL A 399 4.78 1.67 11.06
C VAL A 399 4.77 0.34 10.32
N ALA A 400 4.97 0.39 8.99
CA ALA A 400 5.04 -0.82 8.17
C ALA A 400 6.19 -1.75 8.59
N TYR A 401 7.35 -1.19 8.94
CA TYR A 401 8.50 -1.95 9.44
C TYR A 401 8.18 -2.68 10.76
N ASN A 402 7.53 -2.00 11.71
CA ASN A 402 7.17 -2.60 13.00
C ASN A 402 6.18 -3.76 12.87
N LEU A 403 5.29 -3.69 11.88
CA LEU A 403 4.26 -4.70 11.63
C LEU A 403 4.64 -5.74 10.56
N ASP A 404 5.81 -5.61 9.92
CA ASP A 404 6.25 -6.52 8.86
C ASP A 404 6.38 -7.97 9.33
N ARG A 405 7.02 -8.21 10.49
CA ARG A 405 7.18 -9.56 11.04
C ARG A 405 5.85 -10.28 11.31
N PRO A 406 4.89 -9.70 12.05
CA PRO A 406 3.60 -10.36 12.27
C PRO A 406 2.82 -10.55 10.95
N LEU A 407 2.88 -9.63 10.01
CA LEU A 407 2.22 -9.75 8.71
C LEU A 407 2.85 -10.85 7.84
N LYS A 408 4.17 -10.95 7.79
CA LYS A 408 4.87 -12.04 7.09
C LYS A 408 4.48 -13.43 7.63
N ARG A 409 4.31 -13.58 8.95
CA ARG A 409 3.81 -14.83 9.55
C ARG A 409 2.39 -15.19 9.07
N CYS A 410 1.60 -14.20 8.71
CA CYS A 410 0.26 -14.38 8.12
C CYS A 410 0.29 -14.50 6.58
N GLY A 411 1.46 -14.50 5.95
CA GLY A 411 1.61 -14.61 4.51
C GLY A 411 1.33 -13.32 3.74
N ALA A 412 1.49 -12.15 4.38
CA ALA A 412 1.33 -10.82 3.81
C ALA A 412 2.59 -9.96 4.05
N CYS A 413 2.70 -8.81 3.38
CA CYS A 413 3.82 -7.88 3.53
C CYS A 413 3.53 -6.73 4.50
N GLY A 414 4.57 -6.10 5.04
CA GLY A 414 4.48 -4.96 5.95
C GLY A 414 3.74 -3.74 5.37
N LYS A 415 3.70 -3.58 4.05
CA LYS A 415 2.92 -2.50 3.39
C LYS A 415 1.42 -2.60 3.69
N GLN A 416 0.89 -3.80 4.01
CA GLN A 416 -0.51 -3.97 4.43
C GLN A 416 -0.82 -3.18 5.71
N ALA A 417 0.15 -2.96 6.60
CA ALA A 417 -0.04 -2.12 7.79
C ALA A 417 -0.47 -0.69 7.44
N LEU A 418 0.09 -0.12 6.36
CA LEU A 418 -0.27 1.22 5.89
C LEU A 418 -1.73 1.26 5.41
N THR A 419 -2.16 0.23 4.68
CA THR A 419 -3.53 0.15 4.19
C THR A 419 -4.54 -0.06 5.31
N ILE A 420 -4.16 -0.81 6.36
CA ILE A 420 -4.94 -0.95 7.61
C ILE A 420 -5.09 0.42 8.28
N CYS A 421 -4.00 1.17 8.49
CA CYS A 421 -4.05 2.50 9.08
C CYS A 421 -4.92 3.47 8.25
N MET A 422 -4.83 3.45 6.92
CA MET A 422 -5.71 4.23 6.04
C MET A 422 -7.17 3.78 6.16
N GLY A 423 -7.40 2.46 6.31
CA GLY A 423 -8.72 1.85 6.46
C GLY A 423 -9.45 2.30 7.71
N VAL A 424 -8.73 2.56 8.82
CA VAL A 424 -9.31 3.11 10.05
C VAL A 424 -9.94 4.49 9.82
N GLY A 425 -9.36 5.32 8.96
CA GLY A 425 -9.98 6.57 8.54
C GLY A 425 -11.17 6.34 7.62
N CYS A 426 -10.93 5.59 6.54
CA CYS A 426 -11.95 5.24 5.55
C CYS A 426 -11.54 3.97 4.81
N ASN A 427 -12.38 2.92 4.88
CA ASN A 427 -12.09 1.65 4.21
C ASN A 427 -11.93 1.80 2.69
N ALA A 428 -12.68 2.69 2.03
CA ALA A 428 -12.51 2.96 0.61
C ALA A 428 -11.13 3.56 0.30
N ALA A 429 -10.61 4.45 1.16
CA ALA A 429 -9.27 5.00 1.02
C ALA A 429 -8.19 3.92 1.28
N GLY A 430 -8.40 3.05 2.28
CA GLY A 430 -7.54 1.90 2.53
C GLY A 430 -7.43 0.97 1.32
N VAL A 431 -8.54 0.67 0.66
CA VAL A 431 -8.58 -0.14 -0.57
C VAL A 431 -7.79 0.51 -1.71
N VAL A 432 -7.96 1.82 -1.93
CA VAL A 432 -7.12 2.56 -2.93
C VAL A 432 -5.65 2.53 -2.52
N GLY A 433 -5.37 2.67 -1.22
CA GLY A 433 -4.01 2.57 -0.67
C GLY A 433 -3.32 1.24 -0.94
N CYS A 434 -4.06 0.15 -1.16
CA CYS A 434 -3.48 -1.16 -1.50
C CYS A 434 -2.66 -1.16 -2.80
N ARG A 435 -2.77 -0.11 -3.63
CA ARG A 435 -1.93 0.07 -4.83
C ARG A 435 -0.44 0.16 -4.53
N ILE A 436 -0.06 0.52 -3.29
CA ILE A 436 1.35 0.56 -2.84
C ILE A 436 1.96 -0.85 -2.69
N ILE A 437 1.12 -1.90 -2.70
CA ILE A 437 1.55 -3.29 -2.59
C ILE A 437 1.82 -3.81 -4.00
N ASP A 438 3.06 -4.20 -4.26
CA ASP A 438 3.53 -4.58 -5.58
C ASP A 438 2.97 -5.95 -6.01
N SER A 439 2.98 -6.94 -5.11
CA SER A 439 2.46 -8.27 -5.35
C SER A 439 0.94 -8.27 -5.56
N PRO A 440 0.41 -8.71 -6.73
CA PRO A 440 -1.04 -8.78 -6.97
C PRO A 440 -1.78 -9.65 -5.96
N ARG A 441 -1.14 -10.75 -5.51
CA ARG A 441 -1.68 -11.66 -4.50
C ARG A 441 -1.84 -10.97 -3.15
N GLU A 442 -0.79 -10.30 -2.66
CA GLU A 442 -0.80 -9.61 -1.38
C GLU A 442 -1.71 -8.37 -1.41
N ARG A 443 -1.75 -7.67 -2.55
CA ARG A 443 -2.70 -6.59 -2.78
C ARG A 443 -4.13 -7.07 -2.63
N LEU A 444 -4.47 -8.21 -3.20
CA LEU A 444 -5.80 -8.79 -3.10
C LEU A 444 -6.12 -9.23 -1.66
N LEU A 445 -5.15 -9.85 -0.94
CA LEU A 445 -5.29 -10.16 0.49
C LEU A 445 -5.60 -8.91 1.31
N ALA A 446 -4.85 -7.82 1.08
CA ALA A 446 -5.05 -6.55 1.76
C ALA A 446 -6.42 -5.94 1.46
N ILE A 447 -6.89 -5.98 0.20
CA ILE A 447 -8.22 -5.49 -0.21
C ILE A 447 -9.34 -6.27 0.50
N LEU A 448 -9.25 -7.61 0.52
CA LEU A 448 -10.28 -8.48 1.10
C LEU A 448 -10.38 -8.33 2.63
N THR A 449 -9.28 -8.03 3.29
CA THR A 449 -9.21 -7.98 4.77
C THR A 449 -9.27 -6.55 5.33
N ASN A 450 -9.25 -5.52 4.48
CA ASN A 450 -9.26 -4.12 4.92
C ASN A 450 -10.54 -3.75 5.72
N SER A 451 -11.66 -4.42 5.47
CA SER A 451 -12.97 -4.11 6.07
C SER A 451 -13.12 -4.60 7.52
N PHE A 452 -12.20 -5.42 8.02
CA PHE A 452 -12.21 -5.87 9.43
C PHE A 452 -11.81 -4.77 10.41
N VAL A 453 -11.11 -3.76 9.95
CA VAL A 453 -10.75 -2.61 10.78
C VAL A 453 -11.89 -1.59 10.74
N PRO A 454 -12.38 -1.13 11.92
CA PRO A 454 -13.46 -0.16 11.95
C PRO A 454 -13.02 1.17 11.36
N CYS A 455 -13.81 1.69 10.44
CA CYS A 455 -13.59 3.03 9.88
C CYS A 455 -14.27 4.09 10.75
N ASN A 456 -13.95 5.36 10.46
CA ASN A 456 -14.51 6.52 11.19
C ASN A 456 -16.05 6.51 11.27
N GLY A 457 -16.75 6.04 10.23
CA GLY A 457 -18.20 5.94 10.24
C GLY A 457 -18.81 4.89 11.20
N ARG A 458 -17.98 3.97 11.70
CA ARG A 458 -18.40 2.97 12.70
C ARG A 458 -18.17 3.45 14.14
N PHE A 459 -17.25 4.39 14.36
CA PHE A 459 -16.87 4.85 15.70
C PHE A 459 -18.04 5.50 16.49
N PRO A 460 -18.88 6.38 15.92
CA PRO A 460 -19.96 6.98 16.69
C PRO A 460 -20.90 5.93 17.28
N THR A 461 -21.25 4.90 16.51
CA THR A 461 -22.10 3.81 16.98
C THR A 461 -21.42 3.01 18.10
N LEU A 462 -20.14 2.64 17.93
CA LEU A 462 -19.38 1.89 18.92
C LEU A 462 -19.24 2.68 20.23
N VAL A 463 -18.88 3.96 20.14
CA VAL A 463 -18.73 4.85 21.31
C VAL A 463 -20.05 5.02 22.05
N ASN A 464 -21.16 5.29 21.32
CA ASN A 464 -22.47 5.42 21.94
C ASN A 464 -22.90 4.15 22.66
N LEU A 465 -22.74 2.97 22.06
CA LEU A 465 -23.11 1.71 22.69
C LEU A 465 -22.24 1.39 23.91
N ILE A 466 -20.94 1.70 23.86
CA ILE A 466 -20.03 1.56 25.01
C ILE A 466 -20.50 2.45 26.17
N LEU A 467 -20.82 3.71 25.89
CA LEU A 467 -21.29 4.66 26.91
C LEU A 467 -22.65 4.24 27.49
N LEU A 468 -23.59 3.79 26.64
CA LEU A 468 -24.95 3.45 27.07
C LEU A 468 -25.03 2.19 27.93
N PHE A 469 -24.25 1.13 27.60
CA PHE A 469 -24.42 -0.19 28.18
C PHE A 469 -23.28 -0.67 29.06
N PHE A 470 -22.06 -0.11 28.93
CA PHE A 470 -20.87 -0.62 29.62
C PHE A 470 -20.21 0.37 30.57
N VAL A 471 -20.32 1.66 30.32
CA VAL A 471 -19.63 2.70 31.11
C VAL A 471 -20.61 3.56 31.89
N GLY A 472 -21.79 3.82 31.35
CA GLY A 472 -22.76 4.74 31.90
C GLY A 472 -22.58 6.18 31.37
N THR A 473 -23.65 6.98 31.53
CA THR A 473 -23.75 8.34 30.98
C THR A 473 -23.23 9.45 31.91
N ALA A 474 -22.77 9.11 33.12
CA ALA A 474 -22.21 10.11 34.06
C ALA A 474 -20.86 10.61 33.58
N ALA A 475 -20.59 11.90 33.78
CA ALA A 475 -19.32 12.51 33.36
C ALA A 475 -18.24 12.33 34.45
N GLY A 476 -17.24 11.48 34.19
CA GLY A 476 -16.10 11.27 35.09
C GLY A 476 -14.82 10.87 34.31
N LEU A 477 -13.65 11.22 34.84
CA LEU A 477 -12.35 10.84 34.23
C LEU A 477 -12.19 9.32 34.11
N GLY A 478 -12.63 8.56 35.11
CA GLY A 478 -12.57 7.09 35.08
C GLY A 478 -13.41 6.48 33.97
N GLN A 479 -14.57 7.06 33.67
CA GLN A 479 -15.47 6.59 32.61
C GLN A 479 -14.92 6.93 31.21
N SER A 480 -14.30 8.09 31.05
CA SER A 480 -13.63 8.45 29.80
C SER A 480 -12.46 7.51 29.50
N VAL A 481 -11.69 7.13 30.51
CA VAL A 481 -10.59 6.17 30.38
C VAL A 481 -11.13 4.77 30.04
N LEU A 482 -12.18 4.31 30.74
CA LEU A 482 -12.78 3.00 30.48
C LEU A 482 -13.37 2.89 29.06
N SER A 483 -14.09 3.93 28.59
CA SER A 483 -14.60 3.93 27.22
C SER A 483 -13.49 3.94 26.17
N ALA A 484 -12.40 4.67 26.41
CA ALA A 484 -11.23 4.65 25.53
C ALA A 484 -10.55 3.27 25.49
N LEU A 485 -10.44 2.60 26.64
CA LEU A 485 -9.88 1.25 26.73
C LEU A 485 -10.75 0.21 26.02
N LEU A 486 -12.08 0.26 26.20
CA LEU A 486 -13.01 -0.64 25.51
C LEU A 486 -12.99 -0.41 24.01
N LEU A 487 -13.02 0.83 23.55
CA LEU A 487 -12.90 1.15 22.13
C LEU A 487 -11.57 0.64 21.53
N THR A 488 -10.47 0.86 22.23
CA THR A 488 -9.15 0.36 21.83
C THR A 488 -9.17 -1.18 21.75
N GLY A 489 -9.82 -1.85 22.69
CA GLY A 489 -10.02 -3.31 22.66
C GLY A 489 -10.74 -3.78 21.38
N PHE A 490 -11.81 -3.10 20.98
CA PHE A 490 -12.53 -3.40 19.72
C PHE A 490 -11.68 -3.15 18.48
N ILE A 491 -10.86 -2.09 18.47
CA ILE A 491 -9.92 -1.82 17.35
C ILE A 491 -8.88 -2.94 17.26
N LEU A 492 -8.32 -3.36 18.40
CA LEU A 492 -7.35 -4.47 18.46
C LEU A 492 -7.98 -5.81 18.04
N LEU A 493 -9.26 -6.05 18.39
CA LEU A 493 -10.00 -7.21 17.93
C LEU A 493 -10.17 -7.21 16.41
N GLY A 494 -10.50 -6.06 15.81
CA GLY A 494 -10.55 -5.91 14.35
C GLY A 494 -9.20 -6.16 13.67
N ALA A 495 -8.12 -5.65 14.26
CA ALA A 495 -6.77 -5.93 13.78
C ALA A 495 -6.40 -7.42 13.89
N ALA A 496 -6.71 -8.07 15.02
CA ALA A 496 -6.51 -9.51 15.20
C ALA A 496 -7.31 -10.34 14.19
N ALA A 497 -8.56 -9.97 13.92
CA ALA A 497 -9.38 -10.59 12.88
C ALA A 497 -8.75 -10.42 11.49
N THR A 498 -8.21 -9.23 11.19
CA THR A 498 -7.48 -8.98 9.93
C THR A 498 -6.31 -9.94 9.78
N PHE A 499 -5.46 -10.10 10.81
CA PHE A 499 -4.34 -11.04 10.78
C PHE A 499 -4.80 -12.49 10.63
N GLY A 500 -5.82 -12.90 11.39
CA GLY A 500 -6.37 -14.26 11.35
C GLY A 500 -6.91 -14.62 9.97
N VAL A 501 -7.75 -13.75 9.40
CA VAL A 501 -8.37 -13.96 8.08
C VAL A 501 -7.31 -13.87 6.96
N THR A 502 -6.34 -12.95 7.05
CA THR A 502 -5.22 -12.90 6.11
C THR A 502 -4.44 -14.22 6.12
N GLY A 503 -4.12 -14.75 7.32
CA GLY A 503 -3.46 -16.03 7.48
C GLY A 503 -4.27 -17.21 6.93
N LEU A 504 -5.57 -17.22 7.12
CA LEU A 504 -6.48 -18.23 6.57
C LEU A 504 -6.51 -18.17 5.04
N LEU A 505 -6.72 -16.99 4.47
CA LEU A 505 -6.78 -16.79 3.01
C LEU A 505 -5.44 -17.13 2.34
N SER A 506 -4.32 -16.78 2.96
CA SER A 506 -2.98 -17.07 2.42
C SER A 506 -2.65 -18.57 2.38
N ARG A 507 -3.27 -19.37 3.26
CA ARG A 507 -3.11 -20.83 3.31
C ARG A 507 -4.13 -21.60 2.47
N THR A 508 -5.26 -20.98 2.13
CA THR A 508 -6.38 -21.61 1.42
C THR A 508 -6.49 -21.15 -0.03
N MET A 509 -7.10 -20.00 -0.26
CA MET A 509 -7.45 -19.49 -1.60
C MET A 509 -6.30 -18.80 -2.32
N LEU A 510 -5.47 -18.05 -1.59
CA LEU A 510 -4.41 -17.21 -2.12
C LEU A 510 -3.04 -17.73 -1.65
N ARG A 511 -2.76 -19.01 -1.94
CA ARG A 511 -1.51 -19.67 -1.56
C ARG A 511 -0.33 -19.02 -2.27
N GLY A 512 0.82 -18.95 -1.57
CA GLY A 512 2.07 -18.43 -2.09
C GLY A 512 2.97 -17.92 -0.97
N LEU A 513 4.26 -17.77 -1.25
CA LEU A 513 5.22 -17.19 -0.33
C LEU A 513 5.00 -15.67 -0.24
N PRO A 514 5.17 -15.07 0.94
CA PRO A 514 5.19 -13.62 1.06
C PRO A 514 6.38 -13.05 0.28
N SER A 515 6.18 -11.88 -0.32
CA SER A 515 7.27 -11.20 -1.02
C SER A 515 8.39 -10.86 -0.03
N SER A 516 9.64 -11.14 -0.40
CA SER A 516 10.84 -10.81 0.37
C SER A 516 11.18 -9.32 0.23
N PHE A 517 10.21 -8.45 0.49
CA PHE A 517 10.42 -7.01 0.40
C PHE A 517 11.27 -6.51 1.58
N THR A 518 12.47 -6.03 1.30
CA THR A 518 13.25 -5.22 2.24
C THR A 518 12.60 -3.84 2.34
N LEU A 519 11.94 -3.58 3.46
CA LEU A 519 11.31 -2.28 3.70
C LEU A 519 12.42 -1.25 3.96
N GLU A 520 12.73 -0.45 2.95
CA GLU A 520 13.65 0.66 3.09
C GLU A 520 12.96 1.82 3.80
N LEU A 521 13.62 2.35 4.83
CA LEU A 521 13.14 3.50 5.57
C LEU A 521 13.59 4.79 4.87
N PRO A 522 12.70 5.56 4.22
CA PRO A 522 13.07 6.82 3.60
C PRO A 522 13.50 7.84 4.67
N PRO A 523 14.38 8.79 4.34
CA PRO A 523 14.77 9.84 5.28
C PRO A 523 13.56 10.70 5.68
N TYR A 524 13.59 11.25 6.90
CA TYR A 524 12.55 12.18 7.35
C TYR A 524 12.57 13.44 6.50
N ARG A 525 11.39 13.90 6.12
CA ARG A 525 11.21 15.11 5.30
C ARG A 525 10.39 16.16 6.06
N ARG A 526 10.71 17.43 5.85
CA ARG A 526 9.86 18.50 6.35
C ARG A 526 8.59 18.57 5.50
N PRO A 527 7.40 18.44 6.09
CA PRO A 527 6.15 18.42 5.34
C PRO A 527 5.84 19.80 4.74
N GLN A 528 5.24 19.79 3.56
CA GLN A 528 4.75 21.01 2.91
C GLN A 528 3.27 21.24 3.28
N LEU A 529 3.02 21.85 4.44
CA LEU A 529 1.69 21.98 5.05
C LEU A 529 0.60 22.46 4.08
N GLY A 530 0.87 23.48 3.28
CA GLY A 530 -0.11 24.02 2.33
C GLY A 530 -0.52 23.01 1.26
N GLN A 531 0.44 22.28 0.66
CA GLN A 531 0.16 21.27 -0.34
C GLN A 531 -0.53 20.03 0.25
N VAL A 532 -0.15 19.65 1.48
CA VAL A 532 -0.78 18.54 2.21
C VAL A 532 -2.26 18.82 2.43
N ILE A 533 -2.61 20.02 2.94
CA ILE A 533 -4.01 20.39 3.20
C ILE A 533 -4.82 20.40 1.90
N VAL A 534 -4.33 21.08 0.86
CA VAL A 534 -5.03 21.18 -0.42
C VAL A 534 -5.28 19.80 -1.02
N ARG A 535 -4.26 18.95 -1.16
CA ARG A 535 -4.40 17.59 -1.70
C ARG A 535 -5.34 16.73 -0.87
N SER A 536 -5.25 16.79 0.45
CA SER A 536 -6.05 15.94 1.33
C SER A 536 -7.53 16.32 1.30
N VAL A 537 -7.85 17.62 1.28
CA VAL A 537 -9.24 18.10 1.26
C VAL A 537 -9.85 17.92 -0.12
N PHE A 538 -9.21 18.39 -1.19
CA PHE A 538 -9.82 18.39 -2.53
C PHE A 538 -9.75 17.02 -3.19
N ASP A 539 -8.61 16.32 -3.17
CA ASP A 539 -8.45 15.07 -3.92
C ASP A 539 -8.99 13.85 -3.18
N ARG A 540 -8.95 13.86 -1.83
CA ARG A 540 -9.39 12.71 -1.03
C ARG A 540 -10.77 12.94 -0.39
N THR A 541 -10.96 14.03 0.38
CA THR A 541 -12.18 14.23 1.16
C THR A 541 -13.40 14.48 0.27
N LEU A 542 -13.35 15.44 -0.66
CA LEU A 542 -14.49 15.76 -1.53
C LEU A 542 -14.85 14.62 -2.48
N PHE A 543 -13.86 13.87 -2.95
CA PHE A 543 -14.11 12.73 -3.82
C PHE A 543 -14.87 11.60 -3.11
N VAL A 544 -14.50 11.28 -1.87
CA VAL A 544 -15.19 10.25 -1.07
C VAL A 544 -16.58 10.74 -0.67
N LEU A 545 -16.70 12.01 -0.25
CA LEU A 545 -17.98 12.62 0.09
C LEU A 545 -18.97 12.62 -1.07
N ALA A 546 -18.56 12.99 -2.26
CA ALA A 546 -19.43 12.97 -3.45
C ALA A 546 -19.97 11.56 -3.75
N ARG A 547 -19.17 10.52 -3.54
CA ARG A 547 -19.64 9.12 -3.67
C ARG A 547 -20.61 8.73 -2.58
N ALA A 548 -20.34 9.15 -1.33
CA ALA A 548 -21.24 8.86 -0.21
C ALA A 548 -22.60 9.52 -0.42
N VAL A 549 -22.68 10.77 -0.85
CA VAL A 549 -23.92 11.46 -1.16
C VAL A 549 -24.69 10.79 -2.31
N LYS A 550 -23.99 10.41 -3.39
CA LYS A 550 -24.60 9.68 -4.52
C LYS A 550 -25.22 8.35 -4.10
N ALA A 551 -24.69 7.69 -3.10
CA ALA A 551 -25.25 6.45 -2.56
C ALA A 551 -26.36 6.71 -1.54
N ALA A 552 -26.20 7.75 -0.69
CA ALA A 552 -27.13 8.07 0.39
C ALA A 552 -28.47 8.64 -0.11
N ALA A 553 -28.46 9.45 -1.18
CA ALA A 553 -29.65 10.08 -1.71
C ALA A 553 -30.73 9.07 -2.17
N PRO A 554 -30.45 8.09 -3.05
CA PRO A 554 -31.44 7.08 -3.43
C PRO A 554 -31.82 6.15 -2.26
N ALA A 555 -30.88 5.87 -1.36
CA ALA A 555 -31.15 5.07 -0.18
C ALA A 555 -32.11 5.78 0.79
N GLY A 556 -31.95 7.10 0.94
CA GLY A 556 -32.86 7.91 1.73
C GLY A 556 -34.29 7.90 1.18
N LEU A 557 -34.43 7.96 -0.14
CA LEU A 557 -35.75 7.81 -0.80
C LEU A 557 -36.37 6.42 -0.54
N LEU A 558 -35.56 5.34 -0.71
CA LEU A 558 -36.00 3.98 -0.45
C LEU A 558 -36.44 3.81 1.01
N LEU A 559 -35.67 4.32 1.94
CA LEU A 559 -35.94 4.27 3.37
C LEU A 559 -37.26 4.99 3.68
N TRP A 560 -37.46 6.20 3.13
CA TRP A 560 -38.69 6.95 3.31
C TRP A 560 -39.91 6.20 2.75
N LEU A 561 -39.80 5.61 1.55
CA LEU A 561 -40.86 4.79 0.96
C LEU A 561 -41.22 3.61 1.86
N MET A 562 -40.21 2.87 2.37
CA MET A 562 -40.45 1.71 3.25
C MET A 562 -41.10 2.11 4.58
N ALA A 563 -40.79 3.30 5.08
CA ALA A 563 -41.33 3.79 6.34
C ALA A 563 -42.75 4.39 6.24
N ASN A 564 -43.13 4.90 5.07
CA ASN A 564 -44.40 5.62 4.89
C ASN A 564 -45.43 4.84 4.08
N LEU A 565 -45.02 3.83 3.30
CA LEU A 565 -45.96 2.96 2.61
C LEU A 565 -46.46 1.85 3.53
N THR A 566 -47.78 1.73 3.68
CA THR A 566 -48.41 0.70 4.51
C THR A 566 -49.06 -0.37 3.64
N ILE A 567 -48.89 -1.62 4.01
CA ILE A 567 -49.54 -2.80 3.42
C ILE A 567 -50.20 -3.57 4.56
N GLY A 568 -51.52 -3.79 4.49
CA GLY A 568 -52.23 -4.54 5.52
C GLY A 568 -52.22 -3.91 6.92
N GLY A 569 -52.12 -2.56 7.01
CA GLY A 569 -52.09 -1.83 8.29
C GLY A 569 -50.73 -1.65 8.96
N SER A 570 -49.67 -2.22 8.38
CA SER A 570 -48.29 -2.06 8.88
C SER A 570 -47.39 -1.50 7.79
N THR A 571 -46.30 -0.79 8.16
CA THR A 571 -45.33 -0.27 7.20
C THR A 571 -44.54 -1.39 6.56
N ILE A 572 -44.05 -1.16 5.33
CA ILE A 572 -43.14 -2.12 4.66
C ILE A 572 -41.90 -2.38 5.52
N LEU A 573 -41.39 -1.36 6.21
CA LEU A 573 -40.28 -1.47 7.12
C LEU A 573 -40.57 -2.46 8.26
N ALA A 574 -41.75 -2.41 8.86
CA ALA A 574 -42.19 -3.34 9.91
C ALA A 574 -42.33 -4.80 9.39
N HIS A 575 -42.84 -4.99 8.17
CA HIS A 575 -42.90 -6.32 7.55
C HIS A 575 -41.50 -6.90 7.29
N CYS A 576 -40.59 -6.10 6.76
CA CYS A 576 -39.22 -6.53 6.53
C CYS A 576 -38.47 -6.84 7.85
N ALA A 577 -38.69 -6.04 8.91
CA ALA A 577 -38.14 -6.30 10.22
C ALA A 577 -38.69 -7.61 10.80
N GLY A 578 -40.01 -7.85 10.70
CA GLY A 578 -40.65 -9.10 11.13
C GLY A 578 -40.12 -10.34 10.39
N PHE A 579 -39.86 -10.22 9.08
CA PHE A 579 -39.22 -11.29 8.30
C PHE A 579 -37.80 -11.62 8.77
N LEU A 580 -37.02 -10.61 9.18
CA LEU A 580 -35.66 -10.78 9.68
C LEU A 580 -35.56 -11.16 11.15
N GLU A 581 -36.68 -11.10 11.89
CA GLU A 581 -36.73 -11.35 13.34
C GLU A 581 -36.16 -12.70 13.76
N PRO A 582 -36.46 -13.86 13.08
CA PRO A 582 -35.87 -15.13 13.46
C PRO A 582 -34.34 -15.17 13.36
N ALA A 583 -33.82 -14.55 12.30
CA ALA A 583 -32.38 -14.44 12.11
C ALA A 583 -31.74 -13.47 13.13
N GLY A 584 -32.40 -12.35 13.44
CA GLY A 584 -31.99 -11.40 14.47
C GLY A 584 -31.88 -12.07 15.82
N ARG A 585 -32.89 -12.78 16.29
CA ARG A 585 -32.89 -13.51 17.55
C ARG A 585 -31.78 -14.57 17.66
N ALA A 586 -31.48 -15.25 16.54
CA ALA A 586 -30.35 -16.18 16.50
C ALA A 586 -29.01 -15.50 16.77
N LEU A 587 -28.84 -14.30 16.26
CA LEU A 587 -27.62 -13.49 16.43
C LEU A 587 -27.57 -12.68 17.74
N GLY A 588 -28.57 -12.77 18.60
CA GLY A 588 -28.69 -11.97 19.83
C GLY A 588 -29.10 -10.52 19.57
N MET A 589 -29.76 -10.27 18.46
CA MET A 589 -30.31 -9.00 18.00
C MET A 589 -31.79 -9.17 17.66
N ASP A 590 -32.47 -8.11 17.16
CA ASP A 590 -33.80 -8.19 16.60
C ASP A 590 -33.81 -7.92 15.10
N GLY A 591 -35.01 -8.05 14.50
CA GLY A 591 -35.16 -7.83 13.05
C GLY A 591 -35.00 -6.37 12.64
N VAL A 592 -35.31 -5.41 13.54
CA VAL A 592 -35.11 -3.97 13.29
C VAL A 592 -33.60 -3.65 13.19
N ILE A 593 -32.79 -4.23 14.08
CA ILE A 593 -31.32 -4.08 14.06
C ILE A 593 -30.74 -4.61 12.75
N LEU A 594 -31.11 -5.85 12.36
CA LEU A 594 -30.62 -6.43 11.10
C LEU A 594 -31.08 -5.64 9.87
N LEU A 595 -32.31 -5.18 9.85
CA LEU A 595 -32.82 -4.33 8.77
C LEU A 595 -32.07 -3.00 8.71
N ALA A 596 -31.76 -2.40 9.86
CA ALA A 596 -30.97 -1.17 9.93
C ALA A 596 -29.54 -1.34 9.37
N PHE A 597 -28.91 -2.48 9.59
CA PHE A 597 -27.63 -2.80 8.96
C PHE A 597 -27.75 -2.94 7.43
N LEU A 598 -28.81 -3.58 6.93
CA LEU A 598 -29.04 -3.74 5.49
C LEU A 598 -29.28 -2.39 4.81
N LEU A 599 -30.16 -1.57 5.39
CA LEU A 599 -30.47 -0.24 4.87
C LEU A 599 -29.34 0.77 5.12
N GLY A 600 -28.45 0.51 6.08
CA GLY A 600 -27.22 1.25 6.36
C GLY A 600 -26.07 1.00 5.39
N LEU A 601 -26.23 0.11 4.40
CA LEU A 601 -25.21 -0.19 3.38
C LEU A 601 -24.63 1.05 2.67
N PRO A 602 -25.38 2.11 2.35
CA PRO A 602 -24.83 3.33 1.77
C PRO A 602 -23.82 4.04 2.67
N ALA A 603 -24.13 4.13 3.97
CA ALA A 603 -23.30 4.79 4.98
C ALA A 603 -23.58 4.20 6.36
N ASN A 604 -22.54 3.71 7.04
CA ASN A 604 -22.69 3.03 8.34
C ASN A 604 -23.21 3.97 9.46
N GLU A 605 -23.09 5.27 9.28
CA GLU A 605 -23.52 6.30 10.22
C GLU A 605 -25.06 6.39 10.36
N ILE A 606 -25.80 5.92 9.36
CA ILE A 606 -27.28 5.97 9.40
C ILE A 606 -27.90 4.75 10.10
N VAL A 607 -27.12 3.76 10.50
CA VAL A 607 -27.61 2.53 11.13
C VAL A 607 -28.39 2.82 12.42
N VAL A 608 -27.84 3.59 13.36
CA VAL A 608 -28.51 3.97 14.61
C VAL A 608 -29.77 4.81 14.37
N PRO A 609 -29.74 5.86 13.53
CA PRO A 609 -30.98 6.58 13.15
C PRO A 609 -32.07 5.69 12.57
N ILE A 610 -31.73 4.68 11.75
CA ILE A 610 -32.69 3.73 11.20
C ILE A 610 -33.30 2.84 12.29
N MET A 611 -32.47 2.35 13.25
CA MET A 611 -32.97 1.60 14.40
C MET A 611 -33.98 2.41 15.21
N LEU A 612 -33.65 3.67 15.53
CA LEU A 612 -34.54 4.56 16.27
C LEU A 612 -35.85 4.83 15.51
N MET A 613 -35.77 5.04 14.18
CA MET A 613 -36.93 5.22 13.33
C MET A 613 -37.82 3.98 13.35
N GLY A 614 -37.24 2.77 13.29
CA GLY A 614 -37.98 1.50 13.37
C GLY A 614 -38.66 1.31 14.71
N TYR A 615 -37.99 1.57 15.82
CA TYR A 615 -38.53 1.41 17.18
C TYR A 615 -39.61 2.45 17.53
N LEU A 616 -39.44 3.68 17.09
CA LEU A 616 -40.41 4.76 17.34
C LEU A 616 -41.57 4.76 16.34
N SER A 617 -41.54 3.86 15.33
CA SER A 617 -42.53 3.80 14.24
C SER A 617 -42.74 5.14 13.54
N GLN A 618 -41.69 5.93 13.39
CA GLN A 618 -41.74 7.25 12.78
C GLN A 618 -41.29 7.17 11.31
N GLY A 619 -42.00 7.91 10.45
CA GLY A 619 -41.73 7.93 9.00
C GLY A 619 -40.47 8.71 8.58
N VAL A 620 -39.71 9.25 9.52
CA VAL A 620 -38.57 10.16 9.26
C VAL A 620 -37.42 9.89 10.22
N LEU A 621 -36.16 10.00 9.71
CA LEU A 621 -34.97 9.92 10.55
C LEU A 621 -34.93 11.05 11.60
N GLN A 622 -34.78 10.69 12.86
CA GLN A 622 -34.68 11.64 13.96
C GLN A 622 -33.28 11.60 14.63
N GLN A 623 -32.88 12.77 15.14
CA GLN A 623 -31.74 12.87 16.07
C GLN A 623 -32.27 12.75 17.49
N PRO A 624 -31.77 11.82 18.32
CA PRO A 624 -32.08 11.82 19.73
C PRO A 624 -31.49 13.08 20.39
N GLU A 625 -32.24 13.76 21.23
CA GLU A 625 -31.81 14.99 21.94
C GLU A 625 -30.80 14.70 23.08
N GLY A 626 -30.30 13.46 23.19
CA GLY A 626 -29.27 13.06 24.12
C GLY A 626 -29.12 11.53 24.29
N LEU A 627 -28.00 11.13 24.91
CA LEU A 627 -27.70 9.72 25.18
C LEU A 627 -28.74 9.06 26.09
N ALA A 628 -29.28 9.77 27.07
CA ALA A 628 -30.28 9.25 27.99
C ALA A 628 -31.62 8.88 27.29
N GLN A 629 -32.08 9.70 26.36
CA GLN A 629 -33.29 9.41 25.56
C GLN A 629 -33.06 8.17 24.67
N MET A 630 -31.90 8.09 24.03
CA MET A 630 -31.53 6.93 23.22
C MET A 630 -31.47 5.64 24.04
N GLN A 631 -30.92 5.70 25.26
CA GLN A 631 -30.89 4.57 26.19
C GLN A 631 -32.30 4.11 26.55
N GLY A 632 -33.21 5.04 26.86
CA GLY A 632 -34.59 4.74 27.17
C GLY A 632 -35.32 4.00 26.04
N VAL A 633 -35.12 4.44 24.77
CA VAL A 633 -35.70 3.77 23.60
C VAL A 633 -35.16 2.36 23.44
N PHE A 634 -33.84 2.16 23.59
CA PHE A 634 -33.24 0.82 23.45
C PHE A 634 -33.68 -0.12 24.55
N LEU A 635 -33.71 0.31 25.81
CA LEU A 635 -34.13 -0.49 26.93
C LEU A 635 -35.65 -0.85 26.82
N ALA A 636 -36.51 0.09 26.38
CA ALA A 636 -37.92 -0.15 26.16
C ALA A 636 -38.18 -1.21 25.07
N ASN A 637 -37.24 -1.38 24.12
CA ASN A 637 -37.29 -2.40 23.09
C ASN A 637 -36.48 -3.66 23.40
N GLY A 638 -36.17 -3.91 24.68
CA GLY A 638 -35.59 -5.16 25.16
C GLY A 638 -34.10 -5.32 24.95
N TRP A 639 -33.37 -4.24 24.72
CA TRP A 639 -31.90 -4.32 24.60
C TRP A 639 -31.26 -4.71 25.93
N THR A 640 -30.35 -5.65 25.84
CA THR A 640 -29.49 -6.09 26.95
C THR A 640 -28.03 -5.74 26.67
N PRO A 641 -27.13 -5.79 27.66
CA PRO A 641 -25.69 -5.65 27.41
C PRO A 641 -25.15 -6.67 26.40
N VAL A 642 -25.75 -7.87 26.33
CA VAL A 642 -25.39 -8.91 25.35
C VAL A 642 -25.82 -8.51 23.95
N THR A 643 -27.04 -7.94 23.80
CA THR A 643 -27.51 -7.38 22.54
C THR A 643 -26.58 -6.27 22.06
N ALA A 644 -26.20 -5.34 22.95
CA ALA A 644 -25.25 -4.28 22.62
C ALA A 644 -23.89 -4.84 22.18
N LEU A 645 -23.36 -5.87 22.88
CA LEU A 645 -22.14 -6.56 22.50
C LEU A 645 -22.24 -7.21 21.10
N CYS A 646 -23.33 -7.93 20.83
CA CYS A 646 -23.58 -8.53 19.52
C CYS A 646 -23.65 -7.47 18.41
N VAL A 647 -24.35 -6.36 18.64
CA VAL A 647 -24.41 -5.24 17.70
C VAL A 647 -23.02 -4.64 17.46
N MET A 648 -22.20 -4.45 18.50
CA MET A 648 -20.84 -3.92 18.34
C MET A 648 -19.92 -4.89 17.59
N LEU A 649 -20.01 -6.19 17.84
CA LEU A 649 -19.26 -7.22 17.12
C LEU A 649 -19.68 -7.29 15.66
N PHE A 650 -20.99 -7.25 15.39
CA PHE A 650 -21.49 -7.22 14.03
C PHE A 650 -21.14 -5.92 13.31
N MET A 651 -21.21 -4.76 13.98
CA MET A 651 -20.76 -3.47 13.46
C MET A 651 -19.27 -3.52 13.09
N LEU A 652 -18.44 -4.22 13.86
CA LEU A 652 -17.02 -4.38 13.57
C LEU A 652 -16.77 -5.25 12.33
N MET A 653 -17.55 -6.34 12.16
CA MET A 653 -17.29 -7.41 11.18
C MET A 653 -18.48 -7.66 10.23
N HIS A 654 -19.21 -6.62 9.82
CA HIS A 654 -20.23 -6.75 8.76
C HIS A 654 -19.67 -6.27 7.41
N TRP A 655 -20.48 -6.39 6.34
CA TRP A 655 -20.13 -5.91 5.01
C TRP A 655 -19.69 -4.45 5.02
N PRO A 656 -18.72 -4.08 4.17
CA PRO A 656 -18.31 -2.68 4.03
C PRO A 656 -19.39 -1.85 3.32
N CYS A 657 -19.36 -0.53 3.52
CA CYS A 657 -20.31 0.38 2.88
C CYS A 657 -20.24 0.33 1.35
N ALA A 658 -21.30 0.77 0.68
CA ALA A 658 -21.44 0.75 -0.79
C ALA A 658 -20.27 1.45 -1.49
N THR A 659 -19.76 2.57 -0.95
CA THR A 659 -18.61 3.28 -1.47
C THR A 659 -17.35 2.39 -1.48
N THR A 660 -17.14 1.61 -0.44
CA THR A 660 -16.00 0.67 -0.34
C THR A 660 -16.18 -0.48 -1.34
N LEU A 661 -17.38 -1.08 -1.45
CA LEU A 661 -17.65 -2.15 -2.41
C LEU A 661 -17.46 -1.69 -3.86
N MET A 662 -17.95 -0.50 -4.23
CA MET A 662 -17.70 0.09 -5.55
C MET A 662 -16.21 0.32 -5.80
N THR A 663 -15.45 0.70 -4.76
CA THR A 663 -14.00 0.88 -4.86
C THR A 663 -13.29 -0.46 -5.06
N ILE A 664 -13.65 -1.50 -4.29
CA ILE A 664 -13.12 -2.86 -4.44
C ILE A 664 -13.39 -3.38 -5.87
N ARG A 665 -14.61 -3.20 -6.38
CA ARG A 665 -14.94 -3.59 -7.76
C ARG A 665 -14.08 -2.88 -8.80
N LYS A 666 -13.80 -1.60 -8.59
CA LYS A 666 -12.93 -0.81 -9.49
C LYS A 666 -11.47 -1.27 -9.41
N GLU A 667 -10.94 -1.56 -8.22
CA GLU A 667 -9.54 -1.95 -8.02
C GLU A 667 -9.27 -3.41 -8.44
N THR A 668 -10.25 -4.31 -8.27
CA THR A 668 -10.09 -5.73 -8.61
C THR A 668 -10.59 -6.08 -10.01
N GLY A 669 -11.43 -5.23 -10.62
CA GLY A 669 -12.10 -5.52 -11.90
C GLY A 669 -13.07 -6.71 -11.85
N SER A 670 -13.37 -7.27 -10.66
CA SER A 670 -14.08 -8.55 -10.50
C SER A 670 -15.23 -8.45 -9.50
N LEU A 671 -16.43 -8.90 -9.93
CA LEU A 671 -17.58 -9.02 -9.03
C LEU A 671 -17.37 -10.12 -7.98
N LYS A 672 -16.70 -11.22 -8.34
CA LYS A 672 -16.38 -12.33 -7.42
C LYS A 672 -15.63 -11.86 -6.19
N TRP A 673 -14.58 -11.08 -6.38
CA TRP A 673 -13.76 -10.55 -5.27
C TRP A 673 -14.51 -9.50 -4.46
N THR A 674 -15.39 -8.73 -5.09
CA THR A 674 -16.25 -7.76 -4.40
C THR A 674 -17.26 -8.45 -3.49
N LEU A 675 -17.92 -9.51 -3.97
CA LEU A 675 -18.85 -10.30 -3.17
C LEU A 675 -18.13 -11.03 -2.03
N LEU A 676 -16.94 -11.56 -2.28
CA LEU A 676 -16.14 -12.21 -1.25
C LEU A 676 -15.71 -11.20 -0.15
N ALA A 677 -15.34 -9.98 -0.53
CA ALA A 677 -14.99 -8.91 0.42
C ALA A 677 -16.19 -8.46 1.29
N ALA A 678 -17.42 -8.64 0.82
CA ALA A 678 -18.60 -8.45 1.63
C ALA A 678 -18.91 -9.67 2.51
N ALA A 679 -18.82 -10.87 1.94
CA ALA A 679 -19.20 -12.11 2.60
C ALA A 679 -18.26 -12.48 3.76
N LEU A 680 -16.95 -12.32 3.59
CA LEU A 680 -15.95 -12.72 4.61
C LEU A 680 -16.16 -12.03 5.96
N PRO A 681 -16.19 -10.68 6.05
CA PRO A 681 -16.41 -10.04 7.35
C PRO A 681 -17.80 -10.36 7.90
N THR A 682 -18.83 -10.45 7.05
CA THR A 682 -20.19 -10.80 7.48
C THR A 682 -20.25 -12.18 8.11
N LEU A 683 -19.62 -13.18 7.50
CA LEU A 683 -19.55 -14.53 8.07
C LEU A 683 -18.82 -14.54 9.42
N CYS A 684 -17.70 -13.82 9.53
CA CYS A 684 -16.98 -13.70 10.80
C CYS A 684 -17.83 -13.03 11.88
N GLY A 685 -18.52 -11.93 11.55
CA GLY A 685 -19.40 -11.23 12.48
C GLY A 685 -20.60 -12.09 12.90
N THR A 686 -21.22 -12.79 11.96
CA THR A 686 -22.32 -13.73 12.22
C THR A 686 -21.87 -14.84 13.16
N LEU A 687 -20.72 -15.47 12.92
CA LEU A 687 -20.16 -16.51 13.78
C LEU A 687 -19.84 -15.99 15.19
N ALA A 688 -19.26 -14.80 15.30
CA ALA A 688 -18.97 -14.17 16.58
C ALA A 688 -20.25 -13.90 17.38
N CYS A 689 -21.30 -13.37 16.74
CA CYS A 689 -22.60 -13.13 17.36
C CYS A 689 -23.28 -14.43 17.80
N LEU A 690 -23.27 -15.47 16.95
CA LEU A 690 -23.80 -16.79 17.30
C LEU A 690 -23.10 -17.41 18.52
N LEU A 691 -21.76 -17.27 18.59
CA LEU A 691 -20.99 -17.76 19.72
C LEU A 691 -21.36 -17.01 21.02
N VAL A 692 -21.39 -15.67 20.98
CA VAL A 692 -21.72 -14.86 22.17
C VAL A 692 -23.15 -15.12 22.64
N ASN A 693 -24.12 -15.12 21.73
CA ASN A 693 -25.53 -15.37 22.05
C ASN A 693 -25.77 -16.83 22.50
N GLY A 694 -25.07 -17.79 21.87
CA GLY A 694 -25.12 -19.20 22.28
C GLY A 694 -24.60 -19.41 23.68
N LEU A 695 -23.44 -18.83 24.01
CA LEU A 695 -22.87 -18.88 25.36
C LEU A 695 -23.81 -18.23 26.40
N TYR A 696 -24.38 -17.08 26.05
CA TYR A 696 -25.34 -16.41 26.92
C TYR A 696 -26.56 -17.30 27.23
N ARG A 697 -27.16 -17.91 26.19
CA ARG A 697 -28.30 -18.82 26.35
C ARG A 697 -28.01 -20.11 27.11
N LEU A 698 -26.74 -20.51 27.22
CA LEU A 698 -26.32 -21.67 28.03
C LEU A 698 -26.15 -21.31 29.49
N VAL A 699 -25.90 -20.03 29.80
CA VAL A 699 -25.62 -19.55 31.18
C VAL A 699 -26.85 -18.88 31.79
N ALA A 700 -27.70 -18.25 30.98
CA ALA A 700 -28.98 -17.66 31.39
C ALA A 700 -30.12 -18.70 31.36
#